data_e8b36dcc0913c7971e5e46bbb5072d11
#
_entry.id   e8b36dcc0913c7971e5e46bbb5072d11
#
_cell.length_a   1.000
_cell.length_b   1.000
_cell.length_c   1.000
_cell.angle_alpha   90.00
_cell.angle_beta   90.00
_cell.angle_gamma   90.00
#
_symmetry.space_group_name_H-M   'P 1'
#
loop_
_entity.id
_entity.type
_entity.pdbx_description
1 polymer ?
#
loop_
_entity_poly.entity_id
_entity_poly.type
_entity_poly.pdbx_seq_one_letter_code
_entity_poly.pdbx_strand_id
1 'polypeptide(L)'
;MNQKAYKALEYYKIINMLTDKASSSMGKEICRKLEPSTDIDEIRHMQTQTRDALTRLFQKGNISFGSVKDVRGSLKRLEIGSSLGIGELLAICSLLENTNRVKAYSRSERGDSLPDSLDGMFEALEPLTPLTTEIRRCILSEDEISDDASSNLRQIRRNMKITGDRIHTQLSSLVNGSARNYLQDSVITMRNGRYCIPVKAEYKGQVPGMVHDQSSTGSTLFIEPMAIVKLNNDIRELELEEQKEIEVILSTLSQQTAEQTDSIRADLNIMVQLDVIFARASLAMDMNATEPIFNDEGRIRLKQARHPLIDKKKAVPIDIRLGDDFDLLVITGPNTGGKTVSLKTVGLLTLMGQSGLHIPTLDRSELALFEEVYADIGDEQSIEQSLSTFSSHMTNVVSFLKKANRHSLVLFDELGAGTDPTEGAALAIAILSHLHEQGIRTMATTHYSELKVYALSTSGVENACCEFDVETLRPTYRLLIGVPGKSNAFAISSKLGLPDYIIDKAKEQISEQDESFEDVLSSLESSRITIENERREIEQYKQEIASLKSEMESKQEKLNEQRDRIIRQANEEAHAVLREAKEYADQTMKMFHKFQKDHVDLSAVEKERQNLRKHMNKAEKGMTQKTAAKKPKKELTAKDISLGDAVKVLSMNLKGTVSSRPDNKGFLFVQMGIIRSKVHISDLELIDEAEITTPTMQRTGAGKIRMSKAAHVSTEINLLGKTVDEAVAELDKYLDDAYIAHLKSVRIVHGKGTGALRKGVHNYLKRQKHVESFRLGEFGEGDAGVTIVEFNRDEQNTLIQK
;
A
#
# COMPACT_ATOMS: atom_id res chain seq x y z
N MET A 1 -6.60 10.44 28.15
CA MET A 1 -6.05 11.41 27.20
C MET A 1 -6.98 12.60 27.00
N ASN A 2 -6.45 13.77 26.62
CA ASN A 2 -7.19 15.03 26.52
C ASN A 2 -8.12 15.05 25.28
N GLN A 3 -9.43 15.12 25.51
CA GLN A 3 -10.44 15.18 24.45
C GLN A 3 -10.32 16.42 23.53
N LYS A 4 -9.76 17.54 24.05
CA LYS A 4 -9.49 18.72 23.22
C LYS A 4 -8.43 18.40 22.16
N ALA A 5 -7.41 17.60 22.50
CA ALA A 5 -6.39 17.18 21.55
C ALA A 5 -6.97 16.33 20.42
N TYR A 6 -7.93 15.44 20.69
CA TYR A 6 -8.61 14.66 19.65
C TYR A 6 -9.29 15.56 18.60
N LYS A 7 -9.89 16.66 19.06
CA LYS A 7 -10.54 17.62 18.17
C LYS A 7 -9.51 18.44 17.40
N ALA A 8 -8.49 18.99 18.06
CA ALA A 8 -7.45 19.80 17.43
C ALA A 8 -6.64 19.02 16.39
N LEU A 9 -6.32 17.76 16.69
CA LEU A 9 -5.58 16.83 15.81
C LEU A 9 -6.47 16.10 14.81
N GLU A 10 -7.78 16.31 14.83
CA GLU A 10 -8.75 15.69 13.93
C GLU A 10 -8.79 14.16 14.00
N TYR A 11 -8.46 13.57 15.16
CA TYR A 11 -8.43 12.11 15.37
C TYR A 11 -9.76 11.43 15.02
N TYR A 12 -10.89 12.10 15.26
CA TYR A 12 -12.22 11.60 14.90
C TYR A 12 -12.38 11.27 13.40
N LYS A 13 -11.62 11.95 12.51
CA LYS A 13 -11.64 11.64 11.08
C LYS A 13 -10.98 10.30 10.80
N ILE A 14 -9.89 9.96 11.50
CA ILE A 14 -9.24 8.66 11.42
C ILE A 14 -10.19 7.57 11.93
N ILE A 15 -10.87 7.83 13.03
CA ILE A 15 -11.88 6.91 13.58
C ILE A 15 -13.04 6.68 12.60
N ASN A 16 -13.48 7.70 11.89
CA ASN A 16 -14.48 7.54 10.84
C ASN A 16 -13.97 6.67 9.69
N MET A 17 -12.74 6.93 9.22
CA MET A 17 -12.11 6.10 8.17
C MET A 17 -11.98 4.63 8.61
N LEU A 18 -11.60 4.39 9.88
CA LEU A 18 -11.54 3.05 10.45
C LEU A 18 -12.93 2.40 10.52
N THR A 19 -13.93 3.16 10.96
CA THR A 19 -15.32 2.68 11.07
C THR A 19 -15.90 2.25 9.72
N ASP A 20 -15.53 2.95 8.65
CA ASP A 20 -15.95 2.61 7.28
C ASP A 20 -15.32 1.29 6.78
N LYS A 21 -14.20 0.85 7.38
CA LYS A 21 -13.56 -0.43 7.07
C LYS A 21 -14.18 -1.61 7.79
N ALA A 22 -14.82 -1.41 8.94
CA ALA A 22 -15.51 -2.46 9.65
C ALA A 22 -16.81 -2.86 8.93
N SER A 23 -17.06 -4.16 8.85
CA SER A 23 -18.21 -4.72 8.13
C SER A 23 -19.47 -4.80 9.02
N SER A 24 -19.29 -5.20 10.28
CA SER A 24 -20.40 -5.42 11.24
C SER A 24 -20.79 -4.12 11.96
N SER A 25 -22.07 -4.01 12.33
CA SER A 25 -22.55 -2.88 13.12
C SER A 25 -21.87 -2.77 14.49
N MET A 26 -21.59 -3.93 15.12
CA MET A 26 -20.90 -4.01 16.41
C MET A 26 -19.41 -3.65 16.25
N GLY A 27 -18.73 -4.12 15.20
CA GLY A 27 -17.37 -3.72 14.88
C GLY A 27 -17.27 -2.21 14.66
N LYS A 28 -18.22 -1.63 13.93
CA LYS A 28 -18.32 -0.17 13.77
C LYS A 28 -18.49 0.58 15.08
N GLU A 29 -19.27 0.03 15.99
CA GLU A 29 -19.46 0.63 17.32
C GLU A 29 -18.16 0.62 18.14
N ILE A 30 -17.42 -0.51 18.12
CA ILE A 30 -16.12 -0.62 18.78
C ILE A 30 -15.12 0.35 18.16
N CYS A 31 -15.04 0.41 16.82
CA CYS A 31 -14.17 1.34 16.13
C CYS A 31 -14.44 2.80 16.53
N ARG A 32 -15.72 3.21 16.63
CA ARG A 32 -16.08 4.59 17.05
C ARG A 32 -15.66 4.93 18.47
N LYS A 33 -15.56 3.93 19.35
CA LYS A 33 -15.17 4.07 20.75
C LYS A 33 -13.67 3.82 20.97
N LEU A 34 -12.91 3.62 19.90
CA LEU A 34 -11.48 3.35 20.01
C LEU A 34 -10.75 4.60 20.50
N GLU A 35 -10.13 4.48 21.65
CA GLU A 35 -9.31 5.52 22.26
C GLU A 35 -7.85 5.04 22.38
N PRO A 36 -6.88 5.97 22.35
CA PRO A 36 -5.49 5.65 22.56
C PRO A 36 -5.26 5.07 23.95
N SER A 37 -4.60 3.92 24.03
CA SER A 37 -4.20 3.30 25.30
C SER A 37 -2.93 3.95 25.87
N THR A 38 -2.78 3.87 27.17
CA THR A 38 -1.56 4.25 27.91
C THR A 38 -0.82 3.03 28.47
N ASP A 39 -1.26 1.83 28.12
CA ASP A 39 -0.59 0.59 28.45
C ASP A 39 0.24 0.10 27.25
N ILE A 40 1.56 0.03 27.45
CA ILE A 40 2.49 -0.34 26.38
C ILE A 40 2.30 -1.79 25.88
N ASP A 41 1.91 -2.70 26.78
CA ASP A 41 1.71 -4.11 26.42
C ASP A 41 0.41 -4.29 25.62
N GLU A 42 -0.64 -3.55 25.99
CA GLU A 42 -1.87 -3.50 25.21
C GLU A 42 -1.61 -2.92 23.81
N ILE A 43 -0.87 -1.82 23.73
CA ILE A 43 -0.52 -1.19 22.45
C ILE A 43 0.28 -2.17 21.57
N ARG A 44 1.31 -2.81 22.11
CA ARG A 44 2.11 -3.79 21.38
C ARG A 44 1.28 -4.97 20.90
N HIS A 45 0.38 -5.45 21.76
CA HIS A 45 -0.53 -6.52 21.37
C HIS A 45 -1.44 -6.10 20.21
N MET A 46 -2.05 -4.92 20.29
CA MET A 46 -2.88 -4.39 19.20
C MET A 46 -2.09 -4.16 17.91
N GLN A 47 -0.85 -3.67 18.00
CA GLN A 47 0.04 -3.47 16.85
C GLN A 47 0.39 -4.80 16.18
N THR A 48 0.74 -5.82 17.00
CA THR A 48 1.03 -7.17 16.51
C THR A 48 -0.17 -7.79 15.81
N GLN A 49 -1.37 -7.68 16.37
CA GLN A 49 -2.59 -8.15 15.72
C GLN A 49 -2.83 -7.45 14.37
N THR A 50 -2.61 -6.13 14.31
CA THR A 50 -2.77 -5.35 13.08
C THR A 50 -1.76 -5.78 12.02
N ARG A 51 -0.49 -6.01 12.41
CA ARG A 51 0.57 -6.52 11.52
C ARG A 51 0.24 -7.89 10.96
N ASP A 52 -0.19 -8.82 11.83
CA ASP A 52 -0.47 -10.19 11.45
C ASP A 52 -1.70 -10.25 10.52
N ALA A 53 -2.74 -9.46 10.81
CA ALA A 53 -3.89 -9.31 9.93
C ALA A 53 -3.50 -8.69 8.57
N LEU A 54 -2.64 -7.67 8.56
CA LEU A 54 -2.13 -7.06 7.34
C LEU A 54 -1.33 -8.07 6.50
N THR A 55 -0.49 -8.87 7.13
CA THR A 55 0.26 -9.96 6.48
C THR A 55 -0.68 -10.98 5.83
N ARG A 56 -1.75 -11.37 6.54
CA ARG A 56 -2.78 -12.27 6.01
C ARG A 56 -3.53 -11.65 4.81
N LEU A 57 -3.84 -10.35 4.85
CA LEU A 57 -4.46 -9.65 3.72
C LEU A 57 -3.57 -9.67 2.48
N PHE A 58 -2.26 -9.51 2.62
CA PHE A 58 -1.32 -9.59 1.49
C PHE A 58 -1.15 -11.02 0.95
N GLN A 59 -1.18 -12.03 1.81
CA GLN A 59 -0.96 -13.42 1.42
C GLN A 59 -2.22 -14.11 0.87
N LYS A 60 -3.38 -13.88 1.50
CA LYS A 60 -4.63 -14.60 1.25
C LYS A 60 -5.73 -13.72 0.63
N GLY A 61 -5.49 -12.42 0.50
CA GLY A 61 -6.48 -11.46 0.04
C GLY A 61 -7.51 -11.09 1.12
N ASN A 62 -8.54 -10.34 0.69
CA ASN A 62 -9.54 -9.82 1.60
C ASN A 62 -10.40 -10.91 2.23
N ILE A 63 -10.65 -10.75 3.53
CA ILE A 63 -11.62 -11.55 4.29
C ILE A 63 -12.96 -10.82 4.32
N SER A 64 -14.06 -11.56 4.19
CA SER A 64 -15.41 -11.00 4.34
C SER A 64 -16.06 -11.58 5.60
N PHE A 65 -16.34 -10.71 6.55
CA PHE A 65 -17.09 -11.07 7.75
C PHE A 65 -18.61 -11.13 7.47
N GLY A 66 -19.05 -10.73 6.27
CA GLY A 66 -20.45 -10.69 5.87
C GLY A 66 -21.28 -9.71 6.71
N SER A 67 -22.59 -9.77 6.53
CA SER A 67 -23.51 -8.98 7.35
C SER A 67 -23.76 -9.70 8.67
N VAL A 68 -22.85 -9.55 9.66
CA VAL A 68 -23.08 -10.07 11.01
C VAL A 68 -24.14 -9.22 11.69
N LYS A 69 -25.37 -9.77 11.75
CA LYS A 69 -26.47 -9.16 12.50
C LYS A 69 -26.22 -9.30 14.01
N ASP A 70 -26.68 -8.33 14.79
CA ASP A 70 -26.60 -8.42 16.25
C ASP A 70 -27.64 -9.42 16.78
N VAL A 71 -27.15 -10.57 17.22
CA VAL A 71 -27.98 -11.64 17.74
C VAL A 71 -28.04 -11.69 19.27
N ARG A 72 -27.40 -10.72 19.96
CA ARG A 72 -27.36 -10.68 21.45
C ARG A 72 -28.75 -10.68 22.09
N GLY A 73 -29.71 -9.99 21.48
CA GLY A 73 -31.08 -9.96 21.91
C GLY A 73 -31.74 -11.34 21.82
N SER A 74 -31.50 -12.05 20.70
CA SER A 74 -32.02 -13.41 20.47
C SER A 74 -31.40 -14.41 21.44
N LEU A 75 -30.08 -14.32 21.71
CA LEU A 75 -29.42 -15.18 22.70
C LEU A 75 -30.00 -14.99 24.11
N LYS A 76 -30.27 -13.73 24.54
CA LYS A 76 -30.91 -13.46 25.83
C LYS A 76 -32.33 -14.05 25.92
N ARG A 77 -33.11 -14.03 24.83
CA ARG A 77 -34.43 -14.66 24.77
C ARG A 77 -34.34 -16.17 24.91
N LEU A 78 -33.34 -16.82 24.30
CA LEU A 78 -33.11 -18.24 24.44
C LEU A 78 -32.76 -18.62 25.91
N GLU A 79 -31.94 -17.83 26.59
CA GLU A 79 -31.56 -18.03 27.99
C GLU A 79 -32.77 -18.06 28.97
N ILE A 80 -33.79 -17.26 28.64
CA ILE A 80 -35.03 -17.24 29.45
C ILE A 80 -36.09 -18.21 28.91
N GLY A 81 -35.71 -19.11 27.99
CA GLY A 81 -36.61 -20.16 27.48
C GLY A 81 -37.63 -19.71 26.46
N SER A 82 -37.46 -18.51 25.83
CA SER A 82 -38.35 -18.01 24.79
C SER A 82 -38.01 -18.59 23.42
N SER A 83 -39.00 -18.97 22.64
CA SER A 83 -38.84 -19.36 21.24
C SER A 83 -38.45 -18.13 20.37
N LEU A 84 -37.60 -18.37 19.38
CA LEU A 84 -37.21 -17.38 18.38
C LEU A 84 -38.11 -17.46 17.15
N GLY A 85 -38.24 -16.30 16.46
CA GLY A 85 -38.88 -16.25 15.18
C GLY A 85 -37.96 -16.66 14.01
N ILE A 86 -38.55 -16.82 12.83
CA ILE A 86 -37.86 -17.22 11.61
C ILE A 86 -36.64 -16.31 11.33
N GLY A 87 -36.83 -14.97 11.34
CA GLY A 87 -35.76 -14.00 11.06
C GLY A 87 -34.64 -14.04 12.08
N GLU A 88 -34.92 -14.34 13.36
CA GLU A 88 -33.89 -14.46 14.42
C GLU A 88 -33.07 -15.74 14.24
N LEU A 89 -33.70 -16.87 13.92
CA LEU A 89 -32.99 -18.14 13.63
C LEU A 89 -32.14 -18.03 12.36
N LEU A 90 -32.65 -17.35 11.31
CA LEU A 90 -31.85 -17.06 10.10
C LEU A 90 -30.68 -16.13 10.35
N ALA A 91 -30.82 -15.17 11.27
CA ALA A 91 -29.71 -14.29 11.66
C ALA A 91 -28.59 -15.09 12.37
N ILE A 92 -28.95 -16.00 13.28
CA ILE A 92 -28.00 -16.91 13.92
C ILE A 92 -27.37 -17.85 12.89
N CYS A 93 -28.17 -18.43 12.00
CA CYS A 93 -27.67 -19.28 10.92
C CYS A 93 -26.65 -18.54 10.04
N SER A 94 -26.95 -17.29 9.64
CA SER A 94 -26.04 -16.44 8.86
C SER A 94 -24.74 -16.14 9.62
N LEU A 95 -24.81 -15.91 10.93
CA LEU A 95 -23.60 -15.76 11.76
C LEU A 95 -22.73 -17.01 11.68
N LEU A 96 -23.30 -18.19 11.91
CA LEU A 96 -22.59 -19.47 11.90
C LEU A 96 -22.00 -19.83 10.52
N GLU A 97 -22.72 -19.52 9.43
CA GLU A 97 -22.23 -19.68 8.05
C GLU A 97 -21.01 -18.76 7.81
N ASN A 98 -21.07 -17.51 8.29
CA ASN A 98 -19.95 -16.57 8.21
C ASN A 98 -18.78 -17.05 9.08
N THR A 99 -19.04 -17.56 10.28
CA THR A 99 -18.02 -18.18 11.15
C THR A 99 -17.29 -19.33 10.44
N ASN A 100 -18.03 -20.20 9.75
CA ASN A 100 -17.43 -21.28 8.96
C ASN A 100 -16.52 -20.75 7.83
N ARG A 101 -16.95 -19.71 7.14
CA ARG A 101 -16.18 -19.07 6.07
C ARG A 101 -14.92 -18.41 6.60
N VAL A 102 -15.03 -17.70 7.72
CA VAL A 102 -13.91 -17.03 8.39
C VAL A 102 -12.91 -18.08 8.93
N LYS A 103 -13.39 -19.16 9.54
CA LYS A 103 -12.54 -20.27 9.96
C LYS A 103 -11.82 -20.95 8.79
N ALA A 104 -12.48 -21.10 7.65
CA ALA A 104 -11.88 -21.66 6.44
C ALA A 104 -10.78 -20.76 5.87
N TYR A 105 -10.92 -19.42 5.97
CA TYR A 105 -9.89 -18.46 5.56
C TYR A 105 -8.58 -18.63 6.35
N SER A 106 -8.64 -19.04 7.63
CA SER A 106 -7.43 -19.28 8.44
C SER A 106 -6.61 -20.47 7.93
N ARG A 107 -7.25 -21.50 7.34
CA ARG A 107 -6.56 -22.72 6.90
C ARG A 107 -5.53 -22.39 5.82
N SER A 108 -4.29 -22.79 6.05
CA SER A 108 -3.22 -22.67 5.06
C SER A 108 -3.28 -23.84 4.09
N GLU A 109 -3.19 -23.58 2.79
CA GLU A 109 -3.03 -24.64 1.77
C GLU A 109 -1.61 -25.26 1.77
N ARG A 110 -0.64 -24.61 2.45
CA ARG A 110 0.74 -25.07 2.59
C ARG A 110 1.12 -25.04 4.07
N GLY A 111 1.49 -26.17 4.64
CA GLY A 111 1.79 -26.39 6.06
C GLY A 111 3.02 -25.67 6.64
N ASP A 112 3.48 -24.56 6.06
CA ASP A 112 4.73 -23.85 6.40
C ASP A 112 4.51 -22.42 6.93
N SER A 113 3.30 -22.01 7.29
CA SER A 113 3.11 -20.69 7.93
C SER A 113 3.46 -20.77 9.43
N LEU A 114 4.36 -19.90 9.87
CA LEU A 114 4.62 -19.71 11.31
C LEU A 114 3.34 -19.26 12.00
N PRO A 115 3.07 -19.74 13.25
CA PRO A 115 1.94 -19.30 14.04
C PRO A 115 1.96 -17.78 14.25
N ASP A 116 0.81 -17.14 14.15
CA ASP A 116 0.66 -15.71 14.42
C ASP A 116 -0.30 -15.43 15.58
N SER A 117 -0.44 -14.17 16.00
CA SER A 117 -1.27 -13.76 17.13
C SER A 117 -2.76 -14.02 16.95
N LEU A 118 -3.22 -14.27 15.73
CA LEU A 118 -4.64 -14.45 15.39
C LEU A 118 -5.06 -15.92 15.33
N ASP A 119 -4.12 -16.87 15.26
CA ASP A 119 -4.43 -18.29 15.11
C ASP A 119 -5.37 -18.79 16.20
N GLY A 120 -5.12 -18.44 17.47
CA GLY A 120 -5.97 -18.83 18.58
C GLY A 120 -7.42 -18.34 18.45
N MET A 121 -7.63 -17.15 17.87
CA MET A 121 -8.98 -16.63 17.62
C MET A 121 -9.69 -17.42 16.52
N PHE A 122 -8.99 -17.76 15.43
CA PHE A 122 -9.58 -18.55 14.34
C PHE A 122 -9.84 -20.01 14.76
N GLU A 123 -8.99 -20.60 15.58
CA GLU A 123 -9.16 -21.96 16.10
C GLU A 123 -10.35 -22.07 17.04
N ALA A 124 -10.57 -21.05 17.87
CA ALA A 124 -11.67 -20.99 18.83
C ALA A 124 -13.05 -20.83 18.19
N LEU A 125 -13.15 -20.50 16.89
CA LEU A 125 -14.42 -20.42 16.19
C LEU A 125 -15.09 -21.81 16.05
N GLU A 126 -16.37 -21.91 16.38
CA GLU A 126 -17.17 -23.14 16.31
C GLU A 126 -18.35 -23.00 15.32
N PRO A 127 -18.22 -23.36 14.05
CA PRO A 127 -19.24 -23.13 13.02
C PRO A 127 -20.57 -23.83 13.23
N LEU A 128 -20.70 -24.73 14.20
CA LEU A 128 -21.91 -25.50 14.55
C LEU A 128 -22.69 -25.99 13.31
N THR A 129 -21.97 -26.60 12.36
CA THR A 129 -22.50 -27.03 11.06
C THR A 129 -23.78 -27.86 11.14
N PRO A 130 -23.95 -28.79 12.12
CA PRO A 130 -25.20 -29.54 12.25
C PRO A 130 -26.40 -28.63 12.51
N LEU A 131 -26.27 -27.64 13.40
CA LEU A 131 -27.33 -26.67 13.70
C LEU A 131 -27.65 -25.79 12.49
N THR A 132 -26.63 -25.30 11.79
CA THR A 132 -26.80 -24.50 10.56
C THR A 132 -27.55 -25.28 9.49
N THR A 133 -27.18 -26.55 9.29
CA THR A 133 -27.83 -27.43 8.31
C THR A 133 -29.29 -27.68 8.67
N GLU A 134 -29.60 -27.90 9.95
CA GLU A 134 -30.95 -28.15 10.43
C GLU A 134 -31.83 -26.90 10.28
N ILE A 135 -31.33 -25.71 10.64
CA ILE A 135 -32.06 -24.46 10.44
C ILE A 135 -32.36 -24.24 8.94
N ARG A 136 -31.37 -24.43 8.05
CA ARG A 136 -31.56 -24.29 6.59
C ARG A 136 -32.49 -25.33 5.99
N ARG A 137 -32.52 -26.56 6.56
CA ARG A 137 -33.46 -27.61 6.15
C ARG A 137 -34.89 -27.20 6.44
N CYS A 138 -35.13 -26.56 7.60
CA CYS A 138 -36.43 -26.18 8.06
C CYS A 138 -36.92 -24.81 7.52
N ILE A 139 -36.02 -23.84 7.36
CA ILE A 139 -36.35 -22.46 7.00
C ILE A 139 -35.68 -22.09 5.67
N LEU A 140 -36.49 -21.84 4.64
CA LEU A 140 -36.01 -21.48 3.30
C LEU A 140 -35.76 -19.95 3.16
N SER A 141 -36.69 -19.16 3.69
CA SER A 141 -36.66 -17.69 3.65
C SER A 141 -37.32 -17.08 4.88
N GLU A 142 -37.33 -15.74 4.99
CA GLU A 142 -38.02 -15.04 6.12
C GLU A 142 -39.51 -15.32 6.18
N ASP A 143 -40.13 -15.69 5.05
CA ASP A 143 -41.58 -15.92 4.93
C ASP A 143 -41.95 -17.39 4.66
N GLU A 144 -40.93 -18.29 4.56
CA GLU A 144 -41.20 -19.65 4.08
C GLU A 144 -40.48 -20.72 4.92
N ILE A 145 -41.28 -21.61 5.54
CA ILE A 145 -40.82 -22.84 6.16
C ILE A 145 -40.94 -23.99 5.19
N SER A 146 -39.94 -24.82 5.08
CA SER A 146 -39.86 -25.97 4.19
C SER A 146 -40.92 -27.02 4.54
N ASP A 147 -41.50 -27.65 3.53
CA ASP A 147 -42.37 -28.84 3.72
C ASP A 147 -41.60 -29.99 4.39
N ASP A 148 -40.25 -30.01 4.21
CA ASP A 148 -39.39 -31.02 4.81
C ASP A 148 -38.99 -30.71 6.24
N ALA A 149 -39.48 -29.60 6.82
CA ALA A 149 -39.20 -29.25 8.22
C ALA A 149 -39.79 -30.28 9.20
N SER A 150 -41.00 -30.78 8.93
CA SER A 150 -41.55 -31.93 9.65
C SER A 150 -42.46 -32.79 8.75
N SER A 151 -42.58 -34.07 9.12
CA SER A 151 -43.52 -34.96 8.41
C SER A 151 -44.96 -34.51 8.57
N ASN A 152 -45.29 -33.92 9.72
CA ASN A 152 -46.61 -33.43 10.05
C ASN A 152 -46.97 -32.19 9.18
N LEU A 153 -46.10 -31.21 9.07
CA LEU A 153 -46.26 -30.03 8.23
C LEU A 153 -46.52 -30.43 6.77
N ARG A 154 -45.71 -31.36 6.27
CA ARG A 154 -45.88 -31.91 4.90
C ARG A 154 -47.26 -32.53 4.71
N GLN A 155 -47.74 -33.29 5.70
CA GLN A 155 -49.07 -33.92 5.62
C GLN A 155 -50.19 -32.87 5.68
N ILE A 156 -50.10 -31.87 6.56
CA ILE A 156 -51.07 -30.77 6.67
C ILE A 156 -51.17 -30.02 5.36
N ARG A 157 -50.02 -29.54 4.80
CA ARG A 157 -50.03 -28.83 3.52
C ARG A 157 -50.53 -29.65 2.34
N ARG A 158 -50.22 -30.96 2.31
CA ARG A 158 -50.78 -31.87 1.34
C ARG A 158 -52.33 -31.95 1.47
N ASN A 159 -52.86 -32.04 2.71
CA ASN A 159 -54.28 -32.05 2.97
C ASN A 159 -54.96 -30.74 2.57
N MET A 160 -54.30 -29.59 2.87
CA MET A 160 -54.78 -28.26 2.45
C MET A 160 -54.92 -28.20 0.93
N LYS A 161 -53.90 -28.64 0.19
CA LYS A 161 -53.91 -28.69 -1.27
C LYS A 161 -55.04 -29.59 -1.79
N ILE A 162 -55.17 -30.76 -1.28
CA ILE A 162 -56.26 -31.69 -1.67
C ILE A 162 -57.64 -31.07 -1.40
N THR A 163 -57.83 -30.42 -0.23
CA THR A 163 -59.09 -29.78 0.12
C THR A 163 -59.35 -28.55 -0.75
N GLY A 164 -58.34 -27.74 -1.04
CA GLY A 164 -58.42 -26.63 -1.97
C GLY A 164 -58.81 -27.07 -3.40
N ASP A 165 -58.18 -28.12 -3.90
CA ASP A 165 -58.54 -28.71 -5.23
C ASP A 165 -60.00 -29.19 -5.28
N ARG A 166 -60.48 -29.78 -4.16
CA ARG A 166 -61.91 -30.17 -4.03
C ARG A 166 -62.84 -28.99 -4.04
N ILE A 167 -62.52 -27.89 -3.34
CA ILE A 167 -63.29 -26.65 -3.34
C ILE A 167 -63.32 -26.09 -4.75
N HIS A 168 -62.18 -25.98 -5.42
CA HIS A 168 -62.12 -25.47 -6.79
C HIS A 168 -62.92 -26.31 -7.76
N THR A 169 -62.90 -27.62 -7.63
CA THR A 169 -63.68 -28.56 -8.45
C THR A 169 -65.22 -28.35 -8.21
N GLN A 170 -65.65 -28.28 -6.98
CA GLN A 170 -67.07 -28.08 -6.65
C GLN A 170 -67.56 -26.70 -7.05
N LEU A 171 -66.80 -25.66 -6.81
CA LEU A 171 -67.15 -24.29 -7.22
C LEU A 171 -67.14 -24.15 -8.72
N SER A 172 -66.18 -24.71 -9.44
CA SER A 172 -66.16 -24.71 -10.91
C SER A 172 -67.45 -25.41 -11.51
N SER A 173 -67.87 -26.50 -10.88
CA SER A 173 -69.14 -27.17 -11.25
C SER A 173 -70.34 -26.26 -11.02
N LEU A 174 -70.37 -25.53 -9.90
CA LEU A 174 -71.53 -24.61 -9.61
C LEU A 174 -71.51 -23.38 -10.56
N VAL A 175 -70.31 -22.77 -10.75
CA VAL A 175 -70.11 -21.57 -11.60
C VAL A 175 -70.40 -21.84 -13.05
N ASN A 176 -70.00 -23.00 -13.56
CA ASN A 176 -70.27 -23.37 -14.99
C ASN A 176 -71.58 -24.09 -15.19
N GLY A 177 -72.27 -24.50 -14.10
CA GLY A 177 -73.54 -25.27 -14.11
C GLY A 177 -74.72 -24.47 -13.62
N SER A 178 -75.35 -24.93 -12.51
CA SER A 178 -76.63 -24.45 -11.98
C SER A 178 -76.65 -22.98 -11.53
N ALA A 179 -75.52 -22.42 -11.05
CA ALA A 179 -75.47 -21.06 -10.54
C ALA A 179 -75.17 -20.01 -11.62
N ARG A 180 -74.71 -20.41 -12.80
CA ARG A 180 -74.14 -19.51 -13.85
C ARG A 180 -75.02 -18.26 -14.12
N ASN A 181 -76.34 -18.44 -14.20
CA ASN A 181 -77.25 -17.32 -14.55
C ASN A 181 -77.44 -16.30 -13.40
N TYR A 182 -77.06 -16.70 -12.16
CA TYR A 182 -77.23 -15.91 -10.95
C TYR A 182 -75.96 -15.16 -10.55
N LEU A 183 -74.79 -15.50 -11.21
CA LEU A 183 -73.49 -14.88 -10.95
C LEU A 183 -73.41 -13.53 -11.64
N GLN A 184 -72.65 -12.59 -10.99
CA GLN A 184 -72.19 -11.36 -11.59
C GLN A 184 -71.08 -11.65 -12.60
N ASP A 185 -70.08 -12.48 -12.15
CA ASP A 185 -68.99 -12.97 -12.93
C ASP A 185 -68.74 -14.45 -12.64
N SER A 186 -68.28 -15.21 -13.66
CA SER A 186 -67.99 -16.64 -13.54
C SER A 186 -66.62 -16.88 -12.91
N VAL A 187 -66.32 -16.25 -11.78
CA VAL A 187 -64.97 -16.32 -11.10
C VAL A 187 -65.14 -16.84 -9.67
N ILE A 188 -64.14 -17.61 -9.21
CA ILE A 188 -64.06 -18.01 -7.80
C ILE A 188 -63.23 -16.93 -7.10
N THR A 189 -63.72 -16.40 -5.97
CA THR A 189 -63.03 -15.35 -5.20
C THR A 189 -62.84 -15.81 -3.76
N MET A 190 -61.91 -15.19 -3.10
CA MET A 190 -61.72 -15.38 -1.65
C MET A 190 -62.16 -14.12 -0.92
N ARG A 191 -62.98 -14.28 0.11
CA ARG A 191 -63.41 -13.21 1.03
C ARG A 191 -63.30 -13.68 2.46
N ASN A 192 -62.66 -12.87 3.29
CA ASN A 192 -62.42 -13.20 4.71
C ASN A 192 -61.81 -14.60 4.94
N GLY A 193 -60.89 -15.01 4.02
CA GLY A 193 -60.25 -16.34 4.09
C GLY A 193 -61.16 -17.51 3.63
N ARG A 194 -62.30 -17.23 2.97
CA ARG A 194 -63.20 -18.25 2.49
C ARG A 194 -63.47 -18.15 0.98
N TYR A 195 -63.53 -19.27 0.32
CA TYR A 195 -63.86 -19.36 -1.07
C TYR A 195 -65.35 -19.01 -1.31
N CYS A 196 -65.59 -18.02 -2.13
CA CYS A 196 -66.93 -17.49 -2.41
C CYS A 196 -67.16 -17.35 -3.92
N ILE A 197 -68.43 -17.23 -4.33
CA ILE A 197 -68.77 -16.87 -5.68
C ILE A 197 -69.59 -15.53 -5.68
N PRO A 198 -69.35 -14.64 -6.68
CA PRO A 198 -70.02 -13.36 -6.75
C PRO A 198 -71.43 -13.53 -7.34
N VAL A 199 -72.42 -13.40 -6.52
CA VAL A 199 -73.87 -13.57 -6.88
C VAL A 199 -74.54 -12.18 -6.98
N LYS A 200 -75.39 -11.93 -7.99
CA LYS A 200 -76.18 -10.70 -8.09
C LYS A 200 -77.11 -10.62 -6.92
N ALA A 201 -77.26 -9.46 -6.29
CA ALA A 201 -78.02 -9.29 -5.06
C ALA A 201 -79.49 -9.74 -5.19
N GLU A 202 -80.11 -9.57 -6.39
CA GLU A 202 -81.49 -10.00 -6.72
C GLU A 202 -81.68 -11.52 -6.70
N TYR A 203 -80.62 -12.30 -6.88
CA TYR A 203 -80.63 -13.78 -6.87
C TYR A 203 -80.11 -14.41 -5.59
N LYS A 204 -80.00 -13.64 -4.49
CA LYS A 204 -79.51 -14.13 -3.18
C LYS A 204 -80.25 -15.44 -2.76
N GLY A 205 -81.55 -15.53 -2.96
CA GLY A 205 -82.35 -16.71 -2.57
C GLY A 205 -82.14 -17.96 -3.44
N GLN A 206 -81.54 -17.79 -4.64
CA GLN A 206 -81.33 -18.90 -5.57
C GLN A 206 -80.03 -19.65 -5.37
N VAL A 207 -79.08 -19.05 -4.63
CA VAL A 207 -77.81 -19.68 -4.27
C VAL A 207 -77.77 -19.87 -2.75
N PRO A 208 -78.07 -21.09 -2.27
CA PRO A 208 -78.08 -21.38 -0.83
C PRO A 208 -76.66 -21.27 -0.31
N GLY A 209 -76.41 -20.38 0.67
CA GLY A 209 -75.06 -20.16 1.24
C GLY A 209 -75.02 -18.99 2.21
N MET A 210 -73.81 -18.74 2.74
CA MET A 210 -73.56 -17.62 3.65
C MET A 210 -72.95 -16.42 2.89
N VAL A 211 -73.42 -15.23 3.17
CA VAL A 211 -72.84 -13.98 2.61
C VAL A 211 -71.71 -13.56 3.48
N HIS A 212 -70.51 -13.45 2.91
CA HIS A 212 -69.29 -13.01 3.62
C HIS A 212 -68.90 -11.56 3.30
N ASP A 213 -69.31 -11.03 2.17
CA ASP A 213 -69.01 -9.67 1.74
C ASP A 213 -70.01 -9.18 0.68
N GLN A 214 -70.00 -7.86 0.45
CA GLN A 214 -70.80 -7.26 -0.64
C GLN A 214 -69.98 -6.20 -1.39
N SER A 215 -70.27 -5.98 -2.67
CA SER A 215 -69.64 -4.93 -3.42
C SER A 215 -70.06 -3.56 -2.86
N SER A 216 -69.20 -2.54 -3.10
CA SER A 216 -69.41 -1.15 -2.63
C SER A 216 -70.72 -0.55 -3.06
N THR A 217 -71.29 -1.03 -4.18
CA THR A 217 -72.56 -0.64 -4.72
C THR A 217 -73.74 -1.49 -4.17
N GLY A 218 -73.48 -2.55 -3.42
CA GLY A 218 -74.45 -3.50 -2.93
C GLY A 218 -75.06 -4.43 -3.99
N SER A 219 -74.64 -4.32 -5.27
CA SER A 219 -75.19 -5.10 -6.39
C SER A 219 -74.67 -6.54 -6.48
N THR A 220 -73.61 -6.86 -5.83
CA THR A 220 -72.99 -8.18 -5.84
C THR A 220 -72.72 -8.63 -4.39
N LEU A 221 -73.12 -9.85 -4.08
CA LEU A 221 -72.93 -10.52 -2.80
C LEU A 221 -71.90 -11.64 -3.03
N PHE A 222 -70.91 -11.68 -2.16
CA PHE A 222 -69.93 -12.78 -2.16
C PHE A 222 -70.46 -13.88 -1.24
N ILE A 223 -71.00 -14.93 -1.88
CA ILE A 223 -71.70 -16.02 -1.15
C ILE A 223 -70.77 -17.24 -1.10
N GLU A 224 -70.57 -17.80 0.09
CA GLU A 224 -70.05 -19.14 0.30
C GLU A 224 -71.14 -20.15 0.11
N PRO A 225 -71.12 -20.95 -0.96
CA PRO A 225 -72.21 -21.93 -1.18
C PRO A 225 -72.20 -22.99 -0.09
N MET A 226 -73.46 -23.43 0.31
CA MET A 226 -73.58 -24.42 1.38
C MET A 226 -72.84 -25.72 1.10
N ALA A 227 -72.63 -26.08 -0.17
CA ALA A 227 -71.88 -27.25 -0.60
C ALA A 227 -70.42 -27.25 -0.21
N ILE A 228 -69.85 -26.08 -0.03
CA ILE A 228 -68.39 -25.94 0.30
C ILE A 228 -68.13 -25.45 1.72
N VAL A 229 -69.14 -25.08 2.51
CA VAL A 229 -69.01 -24.61 3.88
C VAL A 229 -68.13 -25.54 4.73
N LYS A 230 -68.32 -26.85 4.64
CA LYS A 230 -67.54 -27.85 5.33
C LYS A 230 -66.05 -27.81 4.88
N LEU A 231 -65.85 -27.80 3.55
CA LEU A 231 -64.48 -27.77 3.00
C LEU A 231 -63.73 -26.47 3.36
N ASN A 232 -64.40 -25.32 3.38
CA ASN A 232 -63.81 -24.08 3.87
C ASN A 232 -63.52 -24.12 5.36
N ASN A 233 -64.32 -24.78 6.17
CA ASN A 233 -63.99 -25.03 7.59
C ASN A 233 -62.79 -25.96 7.73
N ASP A 234 -62.75 -27.07 6.97
CA ASP A 234 -61.65 -28.01 6.98
C ASP A 234 -60.31 -27.29 6.58
N ILE A 235 -60.33 -26.39 5.58
CA ILE A 235 -59.15 -25.59 5.23
C ILE A 235 -58.76 -24.69 6.42
N ARG A 236 -59.69 -24.02 7.05
CA ARG A 236 -59.41 -23.15 8.18
C ARG A 236 -58.84 -23.89 9.37
N GLU A 237 -59.30 -25.08 9.64
CA GLU A 237 -58.76 -25.97 10.67
C GLU A 237 -57.32 -26.39 10.32
N LEU A 238 -57.07 -26.76 9.05
CA LEU A 238 -55.71 -27.10 8.58
C LEU A 238 -54.77 -25.89 8.62
N GLU A 239 -55.22 -24.67 8.31
CA GLU A 239 -54.40 -23.45 8.49
C GLU A 239 -54.00 -23.22 9.94
N LEU A 240 -54.90 -23.45 10.90
CA LEU A 240 -54.60 -23.36 12.32
C LEU A 240 -53.64 -24.47 12.79
N GLU A 241 -53.78 -25.67 12.24
CA GLU A 241 -52.88 -26.79 12.49
C GLU A 241 -51.49 -26.49 11.92
N GLU A 242 -51.39 -25.89 10.70
CA GLU A 242 -50.16 -25.46 10.10
C GLU A 242 -49.43 -24.43 10.97
N GLN A 243 -50.16 -23.40 11.46
CA GLN A 243 -49.58 -22.41 12.36
C GLN A 243 -49.00 -23.02 13.65
N LYS A 244 -49.79 -23.92 14.28
CA LYS A 244 -49.32 -24.63 15.47
C LYS A 244 -48.07 -25.49 15.21
N GLU A 245 -48.05 -26.18 14.07
CA GLU A 245 -46.92 -27.03 13.71
C GLU A 245 -45.67 -26.17 13.43
N ILE A 246 -45.83 -25.01 12.79
CA ILE A 246 -44.77 -24.03 12.61
C ILE A 246 -44.24 -23.55 13.95
N GLU A 247 -45.08 -23.26 14.93
CA GLU A 247 -44.67 -22.89 16.29
C GLU A 247 -43.87 -24.01 16.95
N VAL A 248 -44.25 -25.26 16.79
CA VAL A 248 -43.54 -26.45 17.32
C VAL A 248 -42.17 -26.57 16.66
N ILE A 249 -42.08 -26.42 15.34
CA ILE A 249 -40.83 -26.45 14.60
C ILE A 249 -39.86 -25.34 15.10
N LEU A 250 -40.37 -24.10 15.19
CA LEU A 250 -39.57 -22.95 15.67
C LEU A 250 -39.13 -23.14 17.13
N SER A 251 -40.01 -23.68 17.97
CA SER A 251 -39.65 -24.00 19.37
C SER A 251 -38.55 -25.08 19.46
N THR A 252 -38.65 -26.12 18.63
CA THR A 252 -37.63 -27.19 18.61
C THR A 252 -36.27 -26.65 18.12
N LEU A 253 -36.27 -25.86 17.05
CA LEU A 253 -35.05 -25.20 16.57
C LEU A 253 -34.47 -24.23 17.60
N SER A 254 -35.33 -23.50 18.33
CA SER A 254 -34.93 -22.58 19.38
C SER A 254 -34.29 -23.33 20.54
N GLN A 255 -34.83 -24.49 20.93
CA GLN A 255 -34.25 -25.33 21.97
C GLN A 255 -32.87 -25.86 21.57
N GLN A 256 -32.71 -26.38 20.36
CA GLN A 256 -31.42 -26.82 19.82
C GLN A 256 -30.39 -25.69 19.79
N THR A 257 -30.85 -24.47 19.43
CA THR A 257 -30.01 -23.27 19.42
C THR A 257 -29.65 -22.84 20.85
N ALA A 258 -30.58 -22.98 21.81
CA ALA A 258 -30.34 -22.62 23.20
C ALA A 258 -29.23 -23.47 23.84
N GLU A 259 -29.13 -24.75 23.46
CA GLU A 259 -28.05 -25.65 23.92
C GLU A 259 -26.66 -25.19 23.48
N GLN A 260 -26.57 -24.35 22.44
CA GLN A 260 -25.32 -23.84 21.85
C GLN A 260 -25.11 -22.33 22.10
N THR A 261 -25.87 -21.72 23.01
CA THR A 261 -25.87 -20.25 23.23
C THR A 261 -24.48 -19.72 23.57
N ASP A 262 -23.72 -20.44 24.40
CA ASP A 262 -22.38 -20.01 24.82
C ASP A 262 -21.37 -20.03 23.65
N SER A 263 -21.38 -21.09 22.84
CA SER A 263 -20.54 -21.18 21.64
C SER A 263 -20.90 -20.08 20.62
N ILE A 264 -22.21 -19.84 20.40
CA ILE A 264 -22.67 -18.78 19.49
C ILE A 264 -22.27 -17.39 19.99
N ARG A 265 -22.30 -17.18 21.33
CA ARG A 265 -21.85 -15.91 21.94
C ARG A 265 -20.34 -15.73 21.79
N ALA A 266 -19.56 -16.78 22.02
CA ALA A 266 -18.12 -16.79 21.83
C ALA A 266 -17.76 -16.47 20.37
N ASP A 267 -18.39 -17.14 19.41
CA ASP A 267 -18.24 -16.91 17.98
C ASP A 267 -18.54 -15.46 17.60
N LEU A 268 -19.68 -14.93 18.08
CA LEU A 268 -20.05 -13.53 17.82
C LEU A 268 -18.97 -12.56 18.30
N ASN A 269 -18.48 -12.76 19.53
CA ASN A 269 -17.44 -11.90 20.11
C ASN A 269 -16.14 -11.98 19.30
N ILE A 270 -15.69 -13.19 18.95
CA ILE A 270 -14.48 -13.40 18.14
C ILE A 270 -14.63 -12.79 16.76
N MET A 271 -15.77 -13.01 16.10
CA MET A 271 -16.07 -12.45 14.77
C MET A 271 -16.02 -10.92 14.77
N VAL A 272 -16.57 -10.28 15.81
CA VAL A 272 -16.55 -8.82 15.98
C VAL A 272 -15.12 -8.31 16.24
N GLN A 273 -14.36 -9.01 17.08
CA GLN A 273 -12.97 -8.65 17.33
C GLN A 273 -12.11 -8.79 16.06
N LEU A 274 -12.25 -9.87 15.33
CA LEU A 274 -11.56 -10.06 14.04
C LEU A 274 -11.96 -8.99 13.03
N ASP A 275 -13.24 -8.61 12.93
CA ASP A 275 -13.71 -7.53 12.05
C ASP A 275 -12.99 -6.21 12.36
N VAL A 276 -12.84 -5.86 13.65
CA VAL A 276 -12.10 -4.66 14.10
C VAL A 276 -10.60 -4.76 13.75
N ILE A 277 -9.97 -5.91 14.00
CA ILE A 277 -8.56 -6.12 13.72
C ILE A 277 -8.29 -6.01 12.21
N PHE A 278 -9.12 -6.66 11.39
CA PHE A 278 -9.00 -6.57 9.93
C PHE A 278 -9.39 -5.19 9.37
N ALA A 279 -10.27 -4.45 10.04
CA ALA A 279 -10.53 -3.04 9.71
C ALA A 279 -9.28 -2.18 9.93
N ARG A 280 -8.54 -2.37 11.06
CA ARG A 280 -7.25 -1.71 11.31
C ARG A 280 -6.22 -2.06 10.22
N ALA A 281 -6.10 -3.33 9.87
CA ALA A 281 -5.19 -3.79 8.82
C ALA A 281 -5.57 -3.23 7.43
N SER A 282 -6.87 -3.19 7.11
CA SER A 282 -7.36 -2.61 5.84
C SER A 282 -7.08 -1.11 5.76
N LEU A 283 -7.22 -0.39 6.88
CA LEU A 283 -6.88 1.04 6.95
C LEU A 283 -5.36 1.23 6.77
N ALA A 284 -4.53 0.38 7.40
CA ALA A 284 -3.08 0.39 7.24
C ALA A 284 -2.66 0.16 5.78
N MET A 285 -3.28 -0.80 5.10
CA MET A 285 -3.06 -1.06 3.68
C MET A 285 -3.42 0.15 2.81
N ASP A 286 -4.56 0.77 3.05
CA ASP A 286 -4.98 1.96 2.32
C ASP A 286 -4.02 3.13 2.52
N MET A 287 -3.46 3.31 3.71
CA MET A 287 -2.53 4.40 4.02
C MET A 287 -1.08 4.08 3.64
N ASN A 288 -0.74 2.86 3.21
CA ASN A 288 0.62 2.34 3.11
C ASN A 288 1.37 2.53 4.44
N ALA A 289 0.69 2.20 5.53
CA ALA A 289 1.17 2.41 6.88
C ALA A 289 2.02 1.23 7.35
N THR A 290 2.98 1.53 8.23
CA THR A 290 3.89 0.57 8.85
C THR A 290 3.67 0.50 10.35
N GLU A 291 4.07 -0.60 10.97
CA GLU A 291 4.04 -0.77 12.42
C GLU A 291 5.07 0.14 13.09
N PRO A 292 4.68 1.06 14.00
CA PRO A 292 5.64 1.85 14.75
C PRO A 292 6.26 1.03 15.90
N ILE A 293 7.54 1.28 16.18
CA ILE A 293 8.22 0.72 17.35
C ILE A 293 7.93 1.61 18.55
N PHE A 294 7.32 1.07 19.58
CA PHE A 294 7.03 1.81 20.82
C PHE A 294 8.16 1.71 21.85
N ASN A 295 8.49 2.87 22.45
CA ASN A 295 9.43 3.00 23.55
C ASN A 295 8.83 3.81 24.72
N ASP A 296 9.42 3.65 25.90
CA ASP A 296 9.09 4.37 27.13
C ASP A 296 10.11 5.47 27.49
N GLU A 297 11.09 5.69 26.61
CA GLU A 297 12.16 6.68 26.79
C GLU A 297 11.76 8.09 26.32
N GLY A 298 10.55 8.25 25.80
CA GLY A 298 10.08 9.51 25.28
C GLY A 298 10.66 9.88 23.92
N ARG A 299 11.15 8.91 23.11
CA ARG A 299 11.72 9.17 21.79
C ARG A 299 10.69 9.06 20.69
N ILE A 300 10.66 10.05 19.84
CA ILE A 300 9.93 10.05 18.56
C ILE A 300 10.96 10.13 17.43
N ARG A 301 10.94 9.15 16.52
CA ARG A 301 11.72 9.13 15.27
C ARG A 301 10.83 8.70 14.12
N LEU A 302 10.25 9.63 13.43
CA LEU A 302 9.39 9.39 12.28
C LEU A 302 10.19 9.57 10.99
N LYS A 303 10.23 8.55 10.16
CA LYS A 303 10.90 8.54 8.86
C LYS A 303 9.88 8.66 7.75
N GLN A 304 9.99 9.70 6.93
CA GLN A 304 9.09 9.99 5.82
C GLN A 304 7.60 9.95 6.23
N ALA A 305 7.30 10.55 7.36
CA ALA A 305 5.94 10.61 7.88
C ALA A 305 5.05 11.44 6.96
N ARG A 306 3.88 10.91 6.65
CA ARG A 306 2.87 11.60 5.85
C ARG A 306 1.64 11.86 6.71
N HIS A 307 1.03 13.03 6.54
CA HIS A 307 -0.21 13.33 7.23
C HIS A 307 -1.35 12.47 6.66
N PRO A 308 -2.01 11.62 7.47
CA PRO A 308 -2.96 10.60 6.97
C PRO A 308 -4.23 11.17 6.34
N LEU A 309 -4.60 12.40 6.64
CA LEU A 309 -5.78 13.09 6.10
C LEU A 309 -5.49 13.89 4.82
N ILE A 310 -4.24 13.93 4.36
CA ILE A 310 -3.86 14.55 3.08
C ILE A 310 -3.76 13.45 2.01
N ASP A 311 -4.21 13.78 0.80
CA ASP A 311 -4.08 12.85 -0.34
C ASP A 311 -2.64 12.35 -0.49
N LYS A 312 -2.46 11.04 -0.64
CA LYS A 312 -1.16 10.37 -0.70
C LYS A 312 -0.21 10.94 -1.75
N LYS A 313 -0.76 11.45 -2.88
CA LYS A 313 0.04 12.02 -3.97
C LYS A 313 0.47 13.45 -3.68
N LYS A 314 -0.23 14.14 -2.78
CA LYS A 314 0.03 15.52 -2.40
C LYS A 314 0.79 15.63 -1.07
N ALA A 315 0.66 14.63 -0.20
CA ALA A 315 1.33 14.62 1.10
C ALA A 315 2.84 14.50 0.91
N VAL A 316 3.57 15.55 1.25
CA VAL A 316 5.04 15.55 1.27
C VAL A 316 5.49 14.82 2.53
N PRO A 317 6.40 13.84 2.41
CA PRO A 317 6.92 13.13 3.57
C PRO A 317 7.92 14.00 4.35
N ILE A 318 7.83 13.95 5.66
CA ILE A 318 8.72 14.68 6.58
C ILE A 318 9.43 13.72 7.53
N ASP A 319 10.68 14.02 7.85
CA ASP A 319 11.45 13.33 8.87
C ASP A 319 11.41 14.15 10.16
N ILE A 320 11.02 13.50 11.27
CA ILE A 320 10.89 14.16 12.57
C ILE A 320 11.60 13.34 13.63
N ARG A 321 12.35 14.01 14.49
CA ARG A 321 12.96 13.43 15.69
C ARG A 321 12.73 14.34 16.89
N LEU A 322 12.49 13.75 18.04
CA LEU A 322 12.32 14.43 19.33
C LEU A 322 12.61 13.44 20.46
N GLY A 323 13.26 13.87 21.51
CA GLY A 323 13.55 13.04 22.67
C GLY A 323 14.87 12.28 22.65
N ASP A 324 15.74 12.56 21.65
CA ASP A 324 17.13 12.06 21.59
C ASP A 324 18.09 13.12 22.16
N ASP A 325 18.59 13.98 21.26
CA ASP A 325 19.52 15.06 21.58
C ASP A 325 18.82 16.29 22.16
N PHE A 326 17.53 16.41 21.91
CA PHE A 326 16.68 17.52 22.33
C PHE A 326 15.26 17.05 22.68
N ASP A 327 14.63 17.72 23.62
CA ASP A 327 13.25 17.48 24.06
C ASP A 327 12.27 18.58 23.63
N LEU A 328 12.78 19.66 23.05
CA LEU A 328 12.01 20.77 22.55
C LEU A 328 12.41 21.12 21.12
N LEU A 329 11.43 21.18 20.21
CA LEU A 329 11.62 21.55 18.81
C LEU A 329 10.84 22.82 18.47
N VAL A 330 11.56 23.88 18.07
CA VAL A 330 11.00 25.16 17.64
C VAL A 330 10.98 25.21 16.11
N ILE A 331 9.77 25.21 15.53
CA ILE A 331 9.58 25.22 14.08
C ILE A 331 9.29 26.63 13.59
N THR A 332 10.12 27.13 12.69
CA THR A 332 10.01 28.49 12.15
C THR A 332 9.73 28.46 10.63
N GLY A 333 9.42 29.61 10.05
CA GLY A 333 9.12 29.73 8.62
C GLY A 333 7.75 30.34 8.32
N PRO A 334 7.37 30.49 7.04
CA PRO A 334 6.08 31.06 6.65
C PRO A 334 4.90 30.15 7.03
N ASN A 335 3.70 30.74 7.27
CA ASN A 335 2.50 29.98 7.64
C ASN A 335 2.10 28.96 6.59
N THR A 336 2.28 29.29 5.33
CA THR A 336 2.00 28.41 4.18
C THR A 336 2.99 27.24 4.06
N GLY A 337 4.10 27.22 4.83
CA GLY A 337 5.17 26.25 4.72
C GLY A 337 4.87 24.84 5.26
N GLY A 338 3.77 24.66 6.01
CA GLY A 338 3.37 23.37 6.56
C GLY A 338 3.72 23.18 8.04
N LYS A 339 4.05 24.23 8.79
CA LYS A 339 4.33 24.20 10.25
C LYS A 339 3.25 23.48 11.03
N THR A 340 2.00 23.98 10.94
CA THR A 340 0.82 23.39 11.59
C THR A 340 0.59 21.93 11.19
N VAL A 341 0.83 21.60 9.91
CA VAL A 341 0.69 20.22 9.40
C VAL A 341 1.73 19.31 10.05
N SER A 342 2.96 19.79 10.24
CA SER A 342 4.01 19.02 10.91
C SER A 342 3.64 18.69 12.37
N LEU A 343 3.14 19.68 13.13
CA LEU A 343 2.61 19.46 14.49
C LEU A 343 1.47 18.45 14.50
N LYS A 344 0.46 18.68 13.65
CA LYS A 344 -0.69 17.76 13.53
C LYS A 344 -0.25 16.36 13.14
N THR A 345 0.75 16.21 12.28
CA THR A 345 1.27 14.89 11.87
C THR A 345 1.80 14.14 13.08
N VAL A 346 2.68 14.74 13.89
CA VAL A 346 3.25 14.08 15.07
C VAL A 346 2.17 13.70 16.07
N GLY A 347 1.31 14.64 16.42
CA GLY A 347 0.24 14.41 17.39
C GLY A 347 -0.73 13.32 16.93
N LEU A 348 -1.18 13.39 15.67
CA LEU A 348 -2.14 12.43 15.12
C LEU A 348 -1.54 11.02 14.98
N LEU A 349 -0.30 10.91 14.50
CA LEU A 349 0.38 9.61 14.39
C LEU A 349 0.64 8.98 15.77
N THR A 350 0.92 9.80 16.79
CA THR A 350 1.03 9.34 18.18
C THR A 350 -0.30 8.74 18.66
N LEU A 351 -1.42 9.45 18.49
CA LEU A 351 -2.75 8.94 18.86
C LEU A 351 -3.11 7.68 18.08
N MET A 352 -2.83 7.65 16.78
CA MET A 352 -3.05 6.45 15.94
C MET A 352 -2.24 5.26 16.45
N GLY A 353 -0.95 5.44 16.66
CA GLY A 353 -0.06 4.38 17.13
C GLY A 353 -0.51 3.80 18.46
N GLN A 354 -0.86 4.66 19.45
CA GLN A 354 -1.36 4.24 20.75
C GLN A 354 -2.75 3.57 20.70
N SER A 355 -3.47 3.71 19.58
CA SER A 355 -4.74 2.98 19.34
C SER A 355 -4.56 1.66 18.58
N GLY A 356 -3.33 1.18 18.43
CA GLY A 356 -3.04 -0.05 17.68
C GLY A 356 -3.16 0.10 16.16
N LEU A 357 -3.24 1.33 15.64
CA LEU A 357 -3.22 1.62 14.22
C LEU A 357 -1.78 1.75 13.72
N HIS A 358 -1.48 1.19 12.56
CA HIS A 358 -0.23 1.48 11.86
C HIS A 358 -0.23 2.93 11.35
N ILE A 359 0.95 3.49 11.14
CA ILE A 359 1.15 4.89 10.77
C ILE A 359 1.79 5.03 9.38
N PRO A 360 1.41 6.03 8.58
CA PRO A 360 1.96 6.23 7.23
C PRO A 360 3.39 6.80 7.26
N THR A 361 4.34 5.94 7.59
CA THR A 361 5.78 6.23 7.70
C THR A 361 6.59 5.14 7.01
N LEU A 362 7.92 5.32 6.90
CA LEU A 362 8.81 4.21 6.57
C LEU A 362 8.98 3.29 7.79
N ASP A 363 9.34 2.04 7.49
CA ASP A 363 9.67 1.03 8.48
C ASP A 363 10.73 1.51 9.49
N ARG A 364 10.67 0.95 10.71
CA ARG A 364 11.50 1.34 11.85
C ARG A 364 11.31 2.80 12.29
N SER A 365 10.13 3.37 12.13
CA SER A 365 9.74 4.60 12.80
C SER A 365 9.41 4.29 14.26
N GLU A 366 9.84 5.18 15.16
CA GLU A 366 9.67 5.03 16.60
C GLU A 366 8.67 6.05 17.13
N LEU A 367 7.81 5.62 18.04
CA LEU A 367 6.91 6.46 18.81
C LEU A 367 7.14 6.23 20.30
N ALA A 368 7.05 7.31 21.07
CA ALA A 368 7.03 7.22 22.51
C ALA A 368 5.61 6.95 23.02
N LEU A 369 5.55 6.32 24.19
CA LEU A 369 4.32 6.22 24.95
C LEU A 369 4.06 7.52 25.71
N PHE A 370 2.90 8.14 25.51
CA PHE A 370 2.46 9.31 26.24
C PHE A 370 1.17 9.02 27.01
N GLU A 371 1.13 9.48 28.26
CA GLU A 371 -0.09 9.46 29.08
C GLU A 371 -1.08 10.51 28.59
N GLU A 372 -0.56 11.69 28.18
CA GLU A 372 -1.35 12.81 27.72
C GLU A 372 -0.71 13.49 26.50
N VAL A 373 -1.56 13.86 25.57
CA VAL A 373 -1.20 14.73 24.43
C VAL A 373 -1.97 16.02 24.56
N TYR A 374 -1.25 17.13 24.64
CA TYR A 374 -1.82 18.46 24.67
C TYR A 374 -1.56 19.15 23.34
N ALA A 375 -2.59 19.75 22.77
CA ALA A 375 -2.50 20.46 21.49
C ALA A 375 -3.23 21.78 21.58
N ASP A 376 -2.51 22.88 21.43
CA ASP A 376 -3.03 24.20 21.21
C ASP A 376 -2.80 24.58 19.76
N ILE A 377 -3.70 24.12 18.90
CA ILE A 377 -3.62 24.21 17.44
C ILE A 377 -4.95 24.67 16.88
N GLY A 378 -4.95 25.70 16.06
CA GLY A 378 -6.10 26.23 15.33
C GLY A 378 -6.56 27.58 15.80
N ASP A 379 -7.10 28.38 14.86
CA ASP A 379 -7.76 29.63 15.12
C ASP A 379 -9.15 29.38 15.73
N GLU A 380 -9.34 29.67 17.00
CA GLU A 380 -10.67 29.75 17.59
C GLU A 380 -11.41 31.01 17.09
N GLN A 381 -11.58 31.18 15.77
CA GLN A 381 -12.37 32.21 15.13
C GLN A 381 -13.87 31.88 15.22
N SER A 382 -14.35 31.38 16.34
CA SER A 382 -15.78 31.29 16.58
C SER A 382 -16.29 32.64 17.09
N ILE A 383 -17.15 33.28 16.30
CA ILE A 383 -17.84 34.56 16.62
C ILE A 383 -18.59 34.51 17.96
N GLU A 384 -18.79 33.31 18.52
CA GLU A 384 -19.54 33.09 19.77
C GLU A 384 -18.71 33.24 21.05
N GLN A 385 -17.36 33.29 20.99
CA GLN A 385 -16.50 33.47 22.16
C GLN A 385 -15.89 34.89 22.15
N SER A 386 -16.33 35.71 23.07
CA SER A 386 -15.91 37.11 23.26
C SER A 386 -14.51 37.31 23.87
N LEU A 387 -13.71 36.23 24.01
CA LEU A 387 -12.32 36.26 24.46
C LEU A 387 -11.41 36.55 23.27
N SER A 388 -10.41 37.40 23.45
CA SER A 388 -9.37 37.61 22.44
C SER A 388 -8.66 36.27 22.15
N THR A 389 -8.22 36.02 20.92
CA THR A 389 -7.49 34.83 20.51
C THR A 389 -6.34 34.50 21.48
N PHE A 390 -5.58 35.52 21.91
CA PHE A 390 -4.52 35.40 22.91
C PHE A 390 -5.02 34.82 24.25
N SER A 391 -6.15 35.31 24.77
CA SER A 391 -6.68 34.84 26.04
C SER A 391 -7.14 33.40 26.02
N SER A 392 -7.68 32.94 24.88
CA SER A 392 -8.07 31.54 24.63
C SER A 392 -6.85 30.62 24.65
N HIS A 393 -5.81 30.98 23.90
CA HIS A 393 -4.55 30.22 23.88
C HIS A 393 -3.92 30.18 25.28
N MET A 394 -3.82 31.31 25.99
CA MET A 394 -3.25 31.35 27.32
C MET A 394 -4.05 30.52 28.34
N THR A 395 -5.36 30.46 28.22
CA THR A 395 -6.19 29.60 29.08
C THR A 395 -5.87 28.11 28.84
N ASN A 396 -5.67 27.71 27.62
CA ASN A 396 -5.25 26.34 27.28
C ASN A 396 -3.84 26.06 27.82
N VAL A 397 -2.88 26.93 27.57
CA VAL A 397 -1.50 26.84 28.08
C VAL A 397 -1.48 26.70 29.61
N VAL A 398 -2.21 27.56 30.35
CA VAL A 398 -2.32 27.45 31.81
C VAL A 398 -2.87 26.09 32.26
N SER A 399 -3.84 25.55 31.53
CA SER A 399 -4.39 24.22 31.79
C SER A 399 -3.35 23.11 31.56
N PHE A 400 -2.52 23.23 30.51
CA PHE A 400 -1.46 22.25 30.19
C PHE A 400 -0.35 22.29 31.25
N LEU A 401 0.18 23.46 31.56
CA LEU A 401 1.25 23.66 32.56
C LEU A 401 0.91 23.09 33.95
N LYS A 402 -0.37 23.04 34.31
CA LYS A 402 -0.81 22.46 35.59
C LYS A 402 -0.81 20.91 35.58
N LYS A 403 -0.84 20.26 34.43
CA LYS A 403 -1.11 18.82 34.31
C LYS A 403 -0.02 18.06 33.56
N ALA A 404 0.73 18.75 32.69
CA ALA A 404 1.77 18.15 31.89
C ALA A 404 2.91 17.59 32.76
N ASN A 405 3.43 16.47 32.37
CA ASN A 405 4.54 15.76 33.02
C ASN A 405 5.51 15.20 31.95
N ARG A 406 6.56 14.51 32.38
CA ARG A 406 7.56 13.89 31.46
C ARG A 406 6.97 12.90 30.44
N HIS A 407 5.79 12.35 30.74
CA HIS A 407 5.07 11.43 29.85
C HIS A 407 3.99 12.17 29.04
N SER A 408 4.15 13.46 28.86
CA SER A 408 3.24 14.27 28.05
C SER A 408 3.93 14.75 26.77
N LEU A 409 3.14 14.83 25.69
CA LEU A 409 3.51 15.51 24.45
C LEU A 409 2.73 16.82 24.36
N VAL A 410 3.43 17.94 24.20
CA VAL A 410 2.83 19.28 24.10
C VAL A 410 3.10 19.87 22.73
N LEU A 411 2.05 20.32 22.06
CA LEU A 411 2.09 20.87 20.71
C LEU A 411 1.48 22.28 20.72
N PHE A 412 2.27 23.28 20.36
CA PHE A 412 1.84 24.67 20.27
C PHE A 412 1.93 25.18 18.84
N ASP A 413 0.84 25.74 18.34
CA ASP A 413 0.85 26.46 17.07
C ASP A 413 0.81 27.96 17.33
N GLU A 414 1.76 28.70 16.75
CA GLU A 414 1.93 30.14 16.89
C GLU A 414 1.97 30.65 18.36
N LEU A 415 2.78 29.96 19.18
CA LEU A 415 2.87 30.30 20.62
C LEU A 415 3.26 31.78 20.83
N GLY A 416 2.48 32.49 21.62
CA GLY A 416 2.66 33.92 21.97
C GLY A 416 2.00 34.88 20.96
N ALA A 417 1.36 34.41 19.91
CA ALA A 417 0.68 35.25 18.93
C ALA A 417 -0.56 35.98 19.54
N GLY A 418 -0.93 37.08 18.93
CA GLY A 418 -2.15 37.83 19.31
C GLY A 418 -1.98 38.89 20.43
N THR A 419 -0.73 39.19 20.83
CA THR A 419 -0.38 40.29 21.74
C THR A 419 0.79 41.11 21.18
N ASP A 420 1.36 42.03 21.99
CA ASP A 420 2.59 42.71 21.60
C ASP A 420 3.70 41.72 21.27
N PRO A 421 4.40 41.85 20.15
CA PRO A 421 5.41 40.90 19.74
C PRO A 421 6.51 40.64 20.76
N THR A 422 6.98 41.67 21.45
CA THR A 422 8.04 41.57 22.46
C THR A 422 7.55 40.83 23.71
N GLU A 423 6.34 41.13 24.17
CA GLU A 423 5.72 40.45 25.31
C GLU A 423 5.37 39.01 24.93
N GLY A 424 4.86 38.78 23.74
CA GLY A 424 4.52 37.46 23.22
C GLY A 424 5.74 36.55 23.12
N ALA A 425 6.84 37.05 22.57
CA ALA A 425 8.10 36.34 22.50
C ALA A 425 8.68 35.99 23.89
N ALA A 426 8.68 36.96 24.81
CA ALA A 426 9.17 36.75 26.18
C ALA A 426 8.33 35.68 26.92
N LEU A 427 7.01 35.73 26.82
CA LEU A 427 6.12 34.71 27.40
C LEU A 427 6.33 33.34 26.76
N ALA A 428 6.47 33.26 25.44
CA ALA A 428 6.71 32.02 24.76
C ALA A 428 8.03 31.37 25.21
N ILE A 429 9.13 32.14 25.32
CA ILE A 429 10.42 31.65 25.82
C ILE A 429 10.27 31.13 27.25
N ALA A 430 9.57 31.88 28.12
CA ALA A 430 9.38 31.48 29.52
C ALA A 430 8.59 30.19 29.66
N ILE A 431 7.53 30.02 28.86
CA ILE A 431 6.70 28.79 28.83
C ILE A 431 7.53 27.59 28.31
N LEU A 432 8.26 27.77 27.20
CA LEU A 432 9.08 26.74 26.63
C LEU A 432 10.23 26.34 27.53
N SER A 433 10.90 27.30 28.17
CA SER A 433 11.95 27.04 29.18
C SER A 433 11.43 26.20 30.33
N HIS A 434 10.25 26.55 30.85
CA HIS A 434 9.64 25.81 31.97
C HIS A 434 9.33 24.34 31.58
N LEU A 435 8.80 24.07 30.32
CA LEU A 435 8.52 22.73 29.85
C LEU A 435 9.83 21.94 29.59
N HIS A 436 10.84 22.61 29.06
CA HIS A 436 12.16 22.05 28.83
C HIS A 436 12.84 21.62 30.14
N GLU A 437 12.84 22.51 31.17
CA GLU A 437 13.37 22.21 32.50
C GLU A 437 12.72 20.97 33.15
N GLN A 438 11.46 20.73 32.83
CA GLN A 438 10.74 19.53 33.28
C GLN A 438 10.96 18.29 32.39
N GLY A 439 11.67 18.42 31.28
CA GLY A 439 11.94 17.35 30.32
C GLY A 439 10.68 16.89 29.58
N ILE A 440 9.71 17.78 29.35
CA ILE A 440 8.45 17.51 28.65
C ILE A 440 8.67 17.60 27.14
N ARG A 441 8.28 16.58 26.39
CA ARG A 441 8.40 16.57 24.93
C ARG A 441 7.51 17.65 24.32
N THR A 442 8.13 18.64 23.70
CA THR A 442 7.41 19.83 23.23
C THR A 442 7.78 20.17 21.79
N MET A 443 6.79 20.47 20.97
CA MET A 443 6.97 21.09 19.65
C MET A 443 6.18 22.38 19.60
N ALA A 444 6.81 23.46 19.15
CA ALA A 444 6.19 24.77 19.04
C ALA A 444 6.47 25.39 17.67
N THR A 445 5.47 26.02 17.07
CA THR A 445 5.67 26.87 15.89
C THR A 445 5.67 28.34 16.29
N THR A 446 6.43 29.14 15.61
CA THR A 446 6.55 30.56 15.89
C THR A 446 6.99 31.38 14.68
N HIS A 447 6.73 32.69 14.75
CA HIS A 447 7.28 33.70 13.83
C HIS A 447 8.35 34.59 14.47
N TYR A 448 8.54 34.47 15.79
CA TYR A 448 9.44 35.35 16.54
C TYR A 448 10.91 34.93 16.32
N SER A 449 11.75 35.93 15.99
CA SER A 449 13.19 35.73 15.82
C SER A 449 13.89 35.42 17.16
N GLU A 450 13.38 35.92 18.28
CA GLU A 450 13.90 35.67 19.63
C GLU A 450 13.85 34.20 20.01
N LEU A 451 12.83 33.47 19.55
CA LEU A 451 12.74 32.00 19.76
C LEU A 451 13.76 31.23 18.96
N LYS A 452 14.16 31.73 17.77
CA LYS A 452 15.25 31.12 16.98
C LYS A 452 16.56 31.24 17.76
N VAL A 453 16.83 32.41 18.33
CA VAL A 453 18.02 32.65 19.17
C VAL A 453 17.99 31.81 20.44
N TYR A 454 16.85 31.71 21.09
CA TYR A 454 16.65 30.86 22.26
C TYR A 454 17.02 29.41 21.95
N ALA A 455 16.52 28.86 20.84
CA ALA A 455 16.82 27.49 20.44
C ALA A 455 18.28 27.28 20.02
N LEU A 456 18.98 28.30 19.51
CA LEU A 456 20.41 28.20 19.18
C LEU A 456 21.30 28.27 20.44
N SER A 457 20.84 28.96 21.49
CA SER A 457 21.63 29.21 22.69
C SER A 457 21.38 28.24 23.85
N THR A 458 20.30 27.42 23.75
CA THR A 458 19.89 26.52 24.82
C THR A 458 20.13 25.06 24.43
N SER A 459 20.94 24.36 25.21
CA SER A 459 21.18 22.92 25.00
C SER A 459 19.88 22.13 25.23
N GLY A 460 19.59 21.15 24.38
CA GLY A 460 18.36 20.35 24.46
C GLY A 460 17.15 20.99 23.76
N VAL A 461 17.32 22.18 23.18
CA VAL A 461 16.33 22.85 22.33
C VAL A 461 16.88 22.93 20.92
N GLU A 462 16.08 22.55 19.93
CA GLU A 462 16.53 22.53 18.53
C GLU A 462 15.60 23.39 17.64
N ASN A 463 16.20 24.02 16.64
CA ASN A 463 15.48 24.74 15.60
C ASN A 463 15.06 23.80 14.48
N ALA A 464 13.92 24.08 13.85
CA ALA A 464 13.56 23.53 12.57
C ALA A 464 12.93 24.58 11.67
N CYS A 465 13.02 24.39 10.37
CA CYS A 465 12.29 25.24 9.41
C CYS A 465 11.49 24.40 8.41
N CYS A 466 10.38 24.95 7.97
CA CYS A 466 9.70 24.47 6.78
C CYS A 466 10.32 25.14 5.56
N GLU A 467 10.91 24.33 4.69
CA GLU A 467 11.57 24.78 3.46
C GLU A 467 10.58 25.50 2.54
N PHE A 468 11.00 26.64 2.01
CA PHE A 468 10.23 27.44 1.08
C PHE A 468 11.06 27.77 -0.15
N ASP A 469 10.55 27.44 -1.33
CA ASP A 469 11.21 27.76 -2.58
C ASP A 469 10.90 29.21 -2.98
N VAL A 470 11.90 30.05 -2.85
CA VAL A 470 11.82 31.48 -3.20
C VAL A 470 11.73 31.68 -4.71
N GLU A 471 12.24 30.74 -5.53
CA GLU A 471 12.19 30.88 -7.00
C GLU A 471 10.78 30.65 -7.53
N THR A 472 10.10 29.63 -7.05
CA THR A 472 8.74 29.29 -7.47
C THR A 472 7.66 29.94 -6.64
N LEU A 473 7.99 30.59 -5.51
CA LEU A 473 7.06 31.10 -4.47
C LEU A 473 6.13 30.02 -3.93
N ARG A 474 6.62 28.78 -3.85
CA ARG A 474 5.86 27.65 -3.37
C ARG A 474 6.51 27.01 -2.16
N PRO A 475 5.72 26.57 -1.17
CA PRO A 475 6.24 25.76 -0.09
C PRO A 475 6.62 24.38 -0.64
N THR A 476 7.77 23.86 -0.22
CA THR A 476 8.16 22.48 -0.50
C THR A 476 7.56 21.51 0.51
N TYR A 477 7.05 22.04 1.63
CA TYR A 477 6.51 21.29 2.79
C TYR A 477 7.51 20.37 3.48
N ARG A 478 8.80 20.51 3.19
CA ARG A 478 9.86 19.73 3.84
C ARG A 478 10.25 20.36 5.15
N LEU A 479 10.43 19.54 6.18
CA LEU A 479 10.91 19.97 7.49
C LEU A 479 12.41 19.71 7.60
N LEU A 480 13.18 20.76 7.87
CA LEU A 480 14.63 20.71 8.06
C LEU A 480 14.93 20.97 9.53
N ILE A 481 15.41 19.94 10.26
CA ILE A 481 15.76 20.04 11.69
C ILE A 481 17.22 20.47 11.81
N GLY A 482 17.50 21.35 12.77
CA GLY A 482 18.83 21.90 13.00
C GLY A 482 19.09 23.21 12.24
N VAL A 483 18.07 23.77 11.60
CA VAL A 483 18.17 25.00 10.83
C VAL A 483 17.07 25.95 11.26
N PRO A 484 17.38 27.17 11.73
CA PRO A 484 16.35 28.20 11.92
C PRO A 484 15.85 28.71 10.57
N GLY A 485 14.56 28.90 10.45
CA GLY A 485 13.95 29.40 9.22
C GLY A 485 14.26 30.87 8.95
N LYS A 486 14.52 31.20 7.69
CA LYS A 486 14.73 32.55 7.19
C LYS A 486 13.39 33.26 6.96
N SER A 487 13.37 34.58 7.21
CA SER A 487 12.28 35.43 6.78
C SER A 487 12.45 35.75 5.27
N ASN A 488 11.48 35.35 4.46
CA ASN A 488 11.50 35.59 3.02
C ASN A 488 10.53 36.70 2.57
N ALA A 489 10.06 37.53 3.51
CA ALA A 489 9.03 38.52 3.25
C ALA A 489 9.42 39.49 2.11
N PHE A 490 10.62 40.02 2.10
CA PHE A 490 11.10 40.94 1.04
C PHE A 490 11.23 40.25 -0.32
N ALA A 491 11.80 39.06 -0.35
CA ALA A 491 11.95 38.31 -1.60
C ALA A 491 10.57 37.92 -2.19
N ILE A 492 9.63 37.53 -1.35
CA ILE A 492 8.26 37.24 -1.75
C ILE A 492 7.57 38.50 -2.24
N SER A 493 7.67 39.63 -1.54
CA SER A 493 7.05 40.91 -1.90
C SER A 493 7.59 41.46 -3.22
N SER A 494 8.90 41.38 -3.47
CA SER A 494 9.52 41.76 -4.74
C SER A 494 8.96 40.91 -5.90
N LYS A 495 8.91 39.62 -5.75
CA LYS A 495 8.36 38.72 -6.79
C LYS A 495 6.85 38.89 -7.03
N LEU A 496 6.10 39.28 -6.01
CA LEU A 496 4.67 39.63 -6.13
C LEU A 496 4.46 41.01 -6.79
N GLY A 497 5.52 41.75 -7.06
CA GLY A 497 5.48 43.01 -7.80
C GLY A 497 5.46 44.25 -6.91
N LEU A 498 5.81 44.14 -5.61
CA LEU A 498 6.01 45.33 -4.78
C LEU A 498 7.25 46.07 -5.31
N PRO A 499 7.15 47.37 -5.59
CA PRO A 499 8.28 48.16 -6.10
C PRO A 499 9.52 48.12 -5.20
N ASP A 500 10.70 47.96 -5.79
CA ASP A 500 11.94 47.80 -5.04
C ASP A 500 12.23 49.00 -4.10
N TYR A 501 11.87 50.21 -4.48
CA TYR A 501 12.06 51.40 -3.61
C TYR A 501 11.25 51.34 -2.33
N ILE A 502 10.13 50.60 -2.28
CA ILE A 502 9.35 50.39 -1.05
C ILE A 502 10.05 49.35 -0.17
N ILE A 503 10.57 48.32 -0.82
CA ILE A 503 11.33 47.24 -0.13
C ILE A 503 12.61 47.80 0.46
N ASP A 504 13.33 48.66 -0.27
CA ASP A 504 14.55 49.29 0.22
C ASP A 504 14.27 50.20 1.42
N LYS A 505 13.19 51.02 1.35
CA LYS A 505 12.76 51.79 2.50
C LYS A 505 12.34 50.94 3.71
N ALA A 506 11.76 49.78 3.48
CA ALA A 506 11.42 48.85 4.55
C ALA A 506 12.67 48.24 5.19
N LYS A 507 13.69 47.91 4.40
CA LYS A 507 14.98 47.43 4.89
C LYS A 507 15.71 48.47 5.74
N GLU A 508 15.67 49.76 5.36
CA GLU A 508 16.24 50.84 6.16
C GLU A 508 15.62 50.99 7.58
N GLN A 509 14.45 50.40 7.81
CA GLN A 509 13.79 50.40 9.13
C GLN A 509 14.21 49.21 10.01
N ILE A 510 14.96 48.25 9.48
CA ILE A 510 15.48 47.12 10.21
C ILE A 510 16.85 47.49 10.76
N SER A 511 17.16 47.05 11.98
CA SER A 511 18.45 47.32 12.59
C SER A 511 19.58 46.58 11.88
N GLU A 512 20.77 47.16 11.79
CA GLU A 512 21.98 46.49 11.21
C GLU A 512 22.31 45.14 11.89
N GLN A 513 21.96 45.01 13.18
CA GLN A 513 22.18 43.77 13.93
C GLN A 513 21.22 42.66 13.48
N ASP A 514 19.98 42.99 13.18
CA ASP A 514 18.99 42.03 12.69
C ASP A 514 19.32 41.58 11.26
N GLU A 515 19.80 42.51 10.43
CA GLU A 515 20.21 42.21 9.04
C GLU A 515 21.45 41.27 9.02
N SER A 516 22.48 41.55 9.82
CA SER A 516 23.66 40.72 9.96
C SER A 516 23.31 39.31 10.48
N PHE A 517 22.37 39.22 11.43
CA PHE A 517 21.91 37.92 11.96
C PHE A 517 21.13 37.09 10.91
N GLU A 518 20.23 37.70 10.15
CA GLU A 518 19.50 37.03 9.07
C GLU A 518 20.42 36.55 7.95
N ASP A 519 21.52 37.28 7.64
CA ASP A 519 22.54 36.85 6.65
C ASP A 519 23.31 35.61 7.12
N VAL A 520 23.70 35.53 8.39
CA VAL A 520 24.32 34.34 9.00
C VAL A 520 23.35 33.16 8.96
N LEU A 521 22.09 33.37 9.32
CA LEU A 521 21.05 32.34 9.24
C LEU A 521 20.87 31.82 7.82
N SER A 522 20.89 32.74 6.82
CA SER A 522 20.82 32.39 5.40
C SER A 522 21.96 31.48 4.94
N SER A 523 23.17 31.76 5.38
CA SER A 523 24.36 30.96 5.07
C SER A 523 24.29 29.58 5.74
N LEU A 524 23.83 29.50 6.99
CA LEU A 524 23.61 28.24 7.69
C LEU A 524 22.53 27.40 7.05
N GLU A 525 21.40 28.00 6.68
CA GLU A 525 20.29 27.31 5.99
C GLU A 525 20.74 26.69 4.67
N SER A 526 21.43 27.48 3.82
CA SER A 526 21.93 26.98 2.52
C SER A 526 22.92 25.82 2.67
N SER A 527 23.84 25.91 3.63
CA SER A 527 24.80 24.83 3.92
C SER A 527 24.09 23.57 4.41
N ARG A 528 23.10 23.73 5.28
CA ARG A 528 22.35 22.61 5.85
C ARG A 528 21.44 21.94 4.84
N ILE A 529 20.78 22.70 3.95
CA ILE A 529 20.00 22.17 2.82
C ILE A 529 20.86 21.28 1.95
N THR A 530 22.10 21.73 1.66
CA THR A 530 23.05 20.92 0.89
C THR A 530 23.37 19.60 1.61
N ILE A 531 23.72 19.67 2.89
CA ILE A 531 24.03 18.49 3.71
C ILE A 531 22.84 17.51 3.78
N GLU A 532 21.61 18.03 3.93
CA GLU A 532 20.44 17.19 4.05
C GLU A 532 20.08 16.51 2.70
N ASN A 533 20.30 17.21 1.59
CA ASN A 533 20.14 16.61 0.25
C ASN A 533 21.16 15.50 0.01
N GLU A 534 22.44 15.74 0.32
CA GLU A 534 23.51 14.73 0.23
C GLU A 534 23.21 13.52 1.13
N ARG A 535 22.75 13.76 2.35
CA ARG A 535 22.35 12.69 3.28
C ARG A 535 21.22 11.84 2.73
N ARG A 536 20.24 12.47 2.08
CA ARG A 536 19.13 11.74 1.45
C ARG A 536 19.60 10.90 0.27
N GLU A 537 20.48 11.42 -0.56
CA GLU A 537 21.09 10.64 -1.65
C GLU A 537 21.87 9.44 -1.11
N ILE A 538 22.65 9.63 -0.05
CA ILE A 538 23.35 8.54 0.63
C ILE A 538 22.38 7.48 1.14
N GLU A 539 21.25 7.86 1.73
CA GLU A 539 20.26 6.89 2.23
C GLU A 539 19.58 6.14 1.09
N GLN A 540 19.27 6.82 -0.02
CA GLN A 540 18.75 6.16 -1.24
C GLN A 540 19.76 5.16 -1.80
N TYR A 541 21.05 5.53 -1.91
CA TYR A 541 22.10 4.60 -2.35
C TYR A 541 22.27 3.42 -1.40
N LYS A 542 22.15 3.63 -0.09
CA LYS A 542 22.19 2.52 0.88
C LYS A 542 21.03 1.54 0.68
N GLN A 543 19.82 2.03 0.42
CA GLN A 543 18.65 1.18 0.14
C GLN A 543 18.85 0.42 -1.17
N GLU A 544 19.36 1.08 -2.21
CA GLU A 544 19.66 0.44 -3.49
C GLU A 544 20.74 -0.63 -3.33
N ILE A 545 21.82 -0.34 -2.61
CA ILE A 545 22.87 -1.32 -2.30
C ILE A 545 22.30 -2.50 -1.50
N ALA A 546 21.44 -2.26 -0.53
CA ALA A 546 20.82 -3.33 0.26
C ALA A 546 19.93 -4.23 -0.61
N SER A 547 19.14 -3.65 -1.52
CA SER A 547 18.30 -4.40 -2.45
C SER A 547 19.11 -5.23 -3.45
N LEU A 548 20.18 -4.62 -4.01
CA LEU A 548 21.10 -5.31 -4.93
C LEU A 548 21.85 -6.46 -4.24
N LYS A 549 22.26 -6.25 -2.98
CA LYS A 549 22.91 -7.28 -2.17
C LYS A 549 21.98 -8.48 -1.94
N SER A 550 20.72 -8.23 -1.56
CA SER A 550 19.70 -9.27 -1.39
C SER A 550 19.45 -10.03 -2.70
N GLU A 551 19.38 -9.32 -3.83
CA GLU A 551 19.20 -9.94 -5.15
C GLU A 551 20.42 -10.80 -5.53
N MET A 552 21.65 -10.32 -5.26
CA MET A 552 22.86 -11.10 -5.48
C MET A 552 22.91 -12.36 -4.62
N GLU A 553 22.56 -12.26 -3.33
CA GLU A 553 22.50 -13.41 -2.42
C GLU A 553 21.51 -14.46 -2.91
N SER A 554 20.30 -14.05 -3.31
CA SER A 554 19.29 -14.94 -3.90
C SER A 554 19.77 -15.60 -5.20
N LYS A 555 20.46 -14.86 -6.08
CA LYS A 555 21.05 -15.42 -7.31
C LYS A 555 22.16 -16.40 -7.01
N GLN A 556 23.01 -16.11 -6.02
CA GLN A 556 24.09 -17.00 -5.58
C GLN A 556 23.55 -18.31 -5.01
N GLU A 557 22.48 -18.23 -4.22
CA GLU A 557 21.82 -19.42 -3.65
C GLU A 557 21.25 -20.31 -4.75
N LYS A 558 20.52 -19.73 -5.72
CA LYS A 558 20.01 -20.47 -6.90
C LYS A 558 21.12 -21.11 -7.73
N LEU A 559 22.26 -20.43 -7.89
CA LEU A 559 23.41 -21.00 -8.60
C LEU A 559 24.05 -22.17 -7.82
N ASN A 560 24.12 -22.07 -6.50
CA ASN A 560 24.61 -23.16 -5.66
C ASN A 560 23.68 -24.38 -5.72
N GLU A 561 22.35 -24.17 -5.65
CA GLU A 561 21.37 -25.25 -5.81
C GLU A 561 21.46 -25.92 -7.19
N GLN A 562 21.62 -25.14 -8.25
CA GLN A 562 21.81 -25.69 -9.60
C GLN A 562 23.13 -26.50 -9.70
N ARG A 563 24.22 -25.97 -9.13
CA ARG A 563 25.50 -26.68 -9.07
C ARG A 563 25.37 -28.00 -8.33
N ASP A 564 24.74 -27.99 -7.17
CA ASP A 564 24.58 -29.18 -6.34
C ASP A 564 23.65 -30.23 -7.00
N ARG A 565 22.66 -29.77 -7.77
CA ARG A 565 21.81 -30.64 -8.58
C ARG A 565 22.62 -31.30 -9.73
N ILE A 566 23.45 -30.51 -10.41
CA ILE A 566 24.32 -31.04 -11.49
C ILE A 566 25.33 -32.05 -10.94
N ILE A 567 25.94 -31.77 -9.79
CA ILE A 567 26.90 -32.68 -9.13
C ILE A 567 26.20 -33.98 -8.71
N ARG A 568 25.00 -33.90 -8.12
CA ARG A 568 24.21 -35.10 -7.78
C ARG A 568 23.90 -35.95 -9.04
N GLN A 569 23.45 -35.31 -10.09
CA GLN A 569 23.13 -35.99 -11.35
C GLN A 569 24.36 -36.65 -11.99
N ALA A 570 25.51 -35.96 -11.96
CA ALA A 570 26.79 -36.53 -12.44
C ALA A 570 27.26 -37.70 -11.58
N ASN A 571 27.09 -37.66 -10.27
CA ASN A 571 27.41 -38.77 -9.38
C ASN A 571 26.48 -39.98 -9.60
N GLU A 572 25.19 -39.76 -9.80
CA GLU A 572 24.23 -40.81 -10.12
C GLU A 572 24.56 -41.50 -11.48
N GLU A 573 24.88 -40.70 -12.50
CA GLU A 573 25.34 -41.22 -13.81
C GLU A 573 26.66 -42.02 -13.67
N ALA A 574 27.61 -41.54 -12.88
CA ALA A 574 28.86 -42.22 -12.60
C ALA A 574 28.63 -43.56 -11.85
N HIS A 575 27.77 -43.56 -10.83
CA HIS A 575 27.39 -44.81 -10.14
C HIS A 575 26.67 -45.80 -11.04
N ALA A 576 25.82 -45.36 -11.95
CA ALA A 576 25.17 -46.23 -12.92
C ALA A 576 26.17 -46.90 -13.85
N VAL A 577 27.14 -46.12 -14.38
CA VAL A 577 28.21 -46.65 -15.25
C VAL A 577 29.09 -47.65 -14.51
N LEU A 578 29.47 -47.38 -13.27
CA LEU A 578 30.27 -48.28 -12.43
C LEU A 578 29.50 -49.58 -12.12
N ARG A 579 28.21 -49.53 -11.93
CA ARG A 579 27.33 -50.67 -11.69
C ARG A 579 27.24 -51.55 -12.94
N GLU A 580 27.04 -50.96 -14.11
CA GLU A 580 26.99 -51.65 -15.41
C GLU A 580 28.34 -52.33 -15.70
N ALA A 581 29.46 -51.64 -15.44
CA ALA A 581 30.81 -52.22 -15.59
C ALA A 581 31.04 -53.38 -14.62
N LYS A 582 30.56 -53.28 -13.36
CA LYS A 582 30.67 -54.39 -12.39
C LYS A 582 29.83 -55.60 -12.79
N GLU A 583 28.58 -55.38 -13.22
CA GLU A 583 27.70 -56.49 -13.71
C GLU A 583 28.29 -57.18 -14.91
N TYR A 584 28.90 -56.44 -15.84
CA TYR A 584 29.61 -56.99 -16.99
C TYR A 584 30.85 -57.80 -16.57
N ALA A 585 31.68 -57.31 -15.63
CA ALA A 585 32.82 -57.99 -15.10
C ALA A 585 32.41 -59.32 -14.41
N ASP A 586 31.34 -59.27 -13.60
CA ASP A 586 30.79 -60.44 -12.91
C ASP A 586 30.25 -61.48 -13.90
N GLN A 587 29.63 -61.09 -15.01
CA GLN A 587 29.18 -61.95 -16.09
C GLN A 587 30.34 -62.57 -16.84
N THR A 588 31.39 -61.78 -17.11
CA THR A 588 32.62 -62.28 -17.78
C THR A 588 33.35 -63.24 -16.90
N MET A 589 33.45 -63.00 -15.59
CA MET A 589 34.05 -63.96 -14.64
C MET A 589 33.24 -65.25 -14.56
N LYS A 590 31.90 -65.19 -14.53
CA LYS A 590 31.05 -66.42 -14.57
C LYS A 590 31.25 -67.23 -15.86
N MET A 591 31.40 -66.55 -16.99
CA MET A 591 31.71 -67.22 -18.26
C MET A 591 33.10 -67.82 -18.24
N PHE A 592 34.11 -67.15 -17.74
CA PHE A 592 35.47 -67.67 -17.52
C PHE A 592 35.52 -68.98 -16.67
N HIS A 593 34.76 -68.97 -15.55
CA HIS A 593 34.61 -70.10 -14.67
C HIS A 593 33.88 -71.28 -15.36
N LYS A 594 33.00 -71.02 -16.32
CA LYS A 594 32.31 -72.02 -17.11
C LYS A 594 33.20 -72.61 -18.21
N PHE A 595 34.15 -71.81 -18.76
CA PHE A 595 35.09 -72.21 -19.78
C PHE A 595 36.28 -73.07 -19.22
N GLN A 596 36.53 -72.99 -17.88
CA GLN A 596 37.56 -73.83 -17.20
C GLN A 596 37.17 -75.34 -17.12
N LYS A 597 35.91 -75.67 -17.48
CA LYS A 597 35.41 -77.06 -17.39
C LYS A 597 35.27 -77.79 -18.73
N ASP A 598 35.32 -77.11 -19.88
CA ASP A 598 35.23 -77.75 -21.21
C ASP A 598 36.18 -77.02 -22.17
N HIS A 599 36.77 -77.80 -23.13
CA HIS A 599 37.79 -77.45 -24.12
C HIS A 599 37.63 -76.00 -24.68
N VAL A 600 38.74 -75.26 -24.63
CA VAL A 600 38.80 -73.82 -25.01
C VAL A 600 38.49 -73.63 -26.50
N ASP A 601 37.37 -73.01 -26.85
CA ASP A 601 37.13 -72.49 -28.21
C ASP A 601 37.64 -71.05 -28.27
N LEU A 602 38.83 -70.86 -28.92
CA LEU A 602 39.48 -69.55 -29.09
C LEU A 602 38.62 -68.49 -29.78
N SER A 603 37.59 -68.90 -30.56
CA SER A 603 36.68 -68.00 -31.29
C SER A 603 35.65 -67.28 -30.37
N ALA A 604 35.29 -67.92 -29.25
CA ALA A 604 34.40 -67.41 -28.25
C ALA A 604 35.06 -66.30 -27.41
N VAL A 605 36.34 -66.45 -27.06
CA VAL A 605 37.16 -65.51 -26.35
C VAL A 605 37.40 -64.22 -27.18
N GLU A 606 37.60 -64.33 -28.46
CA GLU A 606 37.82 -63.23 -29.39
C GLU A 606 36.52 -62.44 -29.61
N LYS A 607 35.36 -63.06 -29.61
CA LYS A 607 34.07 -62.47 -29.68
C LYS A 607 33.76 -61.62 -28.42
N GLU A 608 34.12 -62.12 -27.26
CA GLU A 608 33.87 -61.42 -25.99
C GLU A 608 34.84 -60.26 -25.79
N ARG A 609 36.10 -60.37 -26.29
CA ARG A 609 37.02 -59.23 -26.35
C ARG A 609 36.56 -58.12 -27.29
N GLN A 610 35.89 -58.45 -28.37
CA GLN A 610 35.25 -57.48 -29.28
C GLN A 610 34.03 -56.82 -28.65
N ASN A 611 33.25 -57.59 -27.90
CA ASN A 611 32.10 -57.01 -27.15
C ASN A 611 32.54 -56.07 -26.06
N LEU A 612 33.57 -56.43 -25.26
CA LEU A 612 34.18 -55.56 -24.28
C LEU A 612 34.68 -54.26 -24.91
N ARG A 613 35.35 -54.36 -26.06
CA ARG A 613 35.80 -53.15 -26.78
C ARG A 613 34.67 -52.31 -27.32
N LYS A 614 33.54 -52.91 -27.72
CA LYS A 614 32.33 -52.16 -28.11
C LYS A 614 31.65 -51.47 -26.93
N HIS A 615 31.61 -52.08 -25.74
CA HIS A 615 31.07 -51.49 -24.54
C HIS A 615 31.93 -50.35 -24.00
N MET A 616 33.28 -50.52 -24.00
CA MET A 616 34.20 -49.44 -23.67
C MET A 616 34.10 -48.26 -24.63
N ASN A 617 34.04 -48.49 -25.93
CA ASN A 617 33.85 -47.45 -26.95
C ASN A 617 32.48 -46.75 -26.84
N LYS A 618 31.45 -47.45 -26.33
CA LYS A 618 30.11 -46.85 -26.10
C LYS A 618 30.11 -45.96 -24.84
N ALA A 619 30.79 -46.38 -23.77
CA ALA A 619 30.99 -45.59 -22.57
C ALA A 619 31.85 -44.32 -22.84
N GLU A 620 32.92 -44.49 -23.63
CA GLU A 620 33.82 -43.41 -24.05
C GLU A 620 33.13 -42.40 -24.98
N LYS A 621 32.26 -42.84 -25.89
CA LYS A 621 31.40 -41.97 -26.70
C LYS A 621 30.33 -41.24 -25.87
N GLY A 622 29.82 -41.83 -24.79
CA GLY A 622 28.91 -41.18 -23.86
C GLY A 622 29.58 -40.07 -23.05
N MET A 623 30.86 -40.23 -22.70
CA MET A 623 31.65 -39.20 -22.00
C MET A 623 32.11 -38.06 -22.91
N THR A 624 32.32 -38.30 -24.22
CA THR A 624 32.83 -37.28 -25.16
C THR A 624 31.76 -36.40 -25.80
N GLN A 625 30.46 -36.66 -25.58
CA GLN A 625 29.39 -35.95 -26.28
C GLN A 625 28.92 -34.65 -25.58
N LYS A 626 29.50 -34.20 -24.47
CA LYS A 626 29.10 -32.94 -23.75
C LYS A 626 30.20 -31.90 -23.53
N THR A 627 31.31 -31.99 -24.22
CA THR A 627 32.24 -30.86 -24.33
C THR A 627 32.14 -30.30 -25.74
N ALA A 628 31.41 -29.19 -25.87
CA ALA A 628 31.47 -28.41 -27.10
C ALA A 628 32.92 -28.06 -27.38
N ALA A 629 33.42 -28.49 -28.54
CA ALA A 629 34.77 -28.24 -28.97
C ALA A 629 35.08 -26.75 -28.96
N LYS A 630 35.93 -26.29 -28.02
CA LYS A 630 36.60 -25.01 -28.15
C LYS A 630 37.43 -25.03 -29.40
N LYS A 631 37.11 -24.14 -30.36
CA LYS A 631 38.01 -23.86 -31.50
C LYS A 631 39.39 -23.49 -30.93
N PRO A 632 40.49 -23.88 -31.58
CA PRO A 632 41.83 -23.54 -31.15
C PRO A 632 41.99 -22.02 -31.06
N LYS A 633 42.29 -21.50 -29.88
CA LYS A 633 42.58 -20.11 -29.66
C LYS A 633 43.81 -19.70 -30.44
N LYS A 634 43.66 -18.70 -31.30
CA LYS A 634 44.78 -18.02 -31.93
C LYS A 634 45.46 -17.22 -30.80
N GLU A 635 46.70 -17.51 -30.50
CA GLU A 635 47.51 -16.71 -29.58
C GLU A 635 47.70 -15.30 -30.17
N LEU A 636 47.19 -14.32 -29.47
CA LEU A 636 47.33 -12.90 -29.85
C LEU A 636 48.79 -12.49 -29.67
N THR A 637 49.32 -11.86 -30.69
CA THR A 637 50.67 -11.27 -30.64
C THR A 637 50.58 -9.76 -30.47
N ALA A 638 51.64 -9.12 -30.01
CA ALA A 638 51.70 -7.66 -29.80
C ALA A 638 51.43 -6.81 -31.05
N LYS A 639 51.46 -7.45 -32.25
CA LYS A 639 51.14 -6.83 -33.54
C LYS A 639 49.64 -6.90 -33.89
N ASP A 640 48.89 -7.75 -33.23
CA ASP A 640 47.46 -7.99 -33.51
C ASP A 640 46.56 -7.09 -32.68
N ILE A 641 47.11 -6.24 -31.79
CA ILE A 641 46.36 -5.35 -30.90
C ILE A 641 46.67 -3.90 -31.17
N SER A 642 45.67 -3.10 -31.48
CA SER A 642 45.72 -1.69 -31.72
C SER A 642 45.09 -0.86 -30.59
N LEU A 643 45.47 0.39 -30.46
CA LEU A 643 44.77 1.34 -29.57
C LEU A 643 43.31 1.52 -30.02
N GLY A 644 42.35 1.27 -29.09
CA GLY A 644 40.97 1.37 -29.39
C GLY A 644 40.27 0.05 -29.67
N ASP A 645 41.00 -1.09 -29.78
CA ASP A 645 40.42 -2.38 -30.03
C ASP A 645 39.53 -2.82 -28.85
N ALA A 646 38.36 -3.39 -29.18
CA ALA A 646 37.49 -4.01 -28.19
C ALA A 646 38.01 -5.38 -27.79
N VAL A 647 38.22 -5.57 -26.49
CA VAL A 647 38.80 -6.81 -25.95
C VAL A 647 38.01 -7.30 -24.76
N LYS A 648 37.95 -8.60 -24.58
CA LYS A 648 37.42 -9.25 -23.38
C LYS A 648 38.57 -9.71 -22.50
N VAL A 649 38.64 -9.27 -21.25
CA VAL A 649 39.60 -9.73 -20.24
C VAL A 649 39.10 -11.05 -19.69
N LEU A 650 39.82 -12.14 -19.92
CA LEU A 650 39.37 -13.51 -19.64
C LEU A 650 39.32 -13.80 -18.12
N SER A 651 40.31 -13.30 -17.37
CA SER A 651 40.40 -13.46 -15.91
C SER A 651 39.27 -12.75 -15.16
N MET A 652 38.80 -11.64 -15.69
CA MET A 652 37.75 -10.81 -15.07
C MET A 652 36.40 -11.01 -15.75
N ASN A 653 36.33 -11.68 -16.92
CA ASN A 653 35.15 -11.85 -17.77
C ASN A 653 34.46 -10.51 -18.11
N LEU A 654 35.23 -9.43 -18.18
CA LEU A 654 34.76 -8.08 -18.50
C LEU A 654 35.20 -7.65 -19.89
N LYS A 655 34.36 -6.87 -20.57
CA LYS A 655 34.67 -6.27 -21.86
C LYS A 655 35.25 -4.87 -21.63
N GLY A 656 36.23 -4.49 -22.43
CA GLY A 656 36.87 -3.20 -22.36
C GLY A 656 37.54 -2.79 -23.67
N THR A 657 38.09 -1.58 -23.71
CA THR A 657 38.86 -1.03 -24.85
C THR A 657 40.32 -0.89 -24.51
N VAL A 658 41.20 -1.22 -25.43
CA VAL A 658 42.66 -1.10 -25.28
C VAL A 658 43.04 0.39 -25.23
N SER A 659 43.61 0.82 -24.10
CA SER A 659 43.99 2.21 -23.87
C SER A 659 45.51 2.49 -23.93
N SER A 660 46.34 1.46 -24.12
CA SER A 660 47.77 1.63 -24.36
C SER A 660 48.35 0.50 -25.22
N ARG A 661 49.43 0.71 -25.96
CA ARG A 661 50.17 -0.36 -26.65
C ARG A 661 50.85 -1.29 -25.63
N PRO A 662 51.02 -2.58 -25.97
CA PRO A 662 51.70 -3.52 -25.10
C PRO A 662 53.17 -3.08 -24.84
N ASP A 663 53.66 -3.25 -23.61
CA ASP A 663 55.04 -3.03 -23.22
C ASP A 663 55.95 -4.22 -23.65
N ASN A 664 57.25 -4.10 -23.47
CA ASN A 664 58.20 -5.16 -23.82
C ASN A 664 58.01 -6.46 -23.06
N LYS A 665 57.12 -6.50 -22.05
CA LYS A 665 56.75 -7.68 -21.27
C LYS A 665 55.35 -8.18 -21.57
N GLY A 666 54.66 -7.61 -22.62
CA GLY A 666 53.35 -8.05 -23.04
C GLY A 666 52.18 -7.49 -22.19
N PHE A 667 52.41 -6.50 -21.32
CA PHE A 667 51.31 -5.86 -20.55
C PHE A 667 50.79 -4.60 -21.24
N LEU A 668 49.49 -4.40 -21.20
CA LEU A 668 48.83 -3.21 -21.72
C LEU A 668 47.71 -2.76 -20.77
N PHE A 669 47.22 -1.55 -20.93
CA PHE A 669 46.11 -1.04 -20.18
C PHE A 669 44.81 -1.21 -20.97
N VAL A 670 43.81 -1.78 -20.31
CA VAL A 670 42.45 -1.93 -20.82
C VAL A 670 41.48 -1.08 -19.97
N GLN A 671 40.68 -0.27 -20.63
CA GLN A 671 39.62 0.52 -20.01
C GLN A 671 38.32 -0.29 -20.02
N MET A 672 37.83 -0.60 -18.82
CA MET A 672 36.58 -1.37 -18.59
C MET A 672 35.59 -0.46 -17.85
N GLY A 673 34.79 0.30 -18.58
CA GLY A 673 33.95 1.35 -18.00
C GLY A 673 34.80 2.46 -17.34
N ILE A 674 34.59 2.69 -16.05
CA ILE A 674 35.38 3.68 -15.25
C ILE A 674 36.70 3.14 -14.73
N ILE A 675 36.96 1.83 -14.83
CA ILE A 675 38.16 1.16 -14.29
C ILE A 675 39.18 0.98 -15.41
N ARG A 676 40.44 1.37 -15.17
CA ARG A 676 41.59 1.12 -16.04
C ARG A 676 42.54 0.13 -15.36
N SER A 677 42.69 -1.05 -15.97
CA SER A 677 43.51 -2.13 -15.44
C SER A 677 44.67 -2.48 -16.34
N LYS A 678 45.79 -2.87 -15.74
CA LYS A 678 46.97 -3.38 -16.49
C LYS A 678 46.81 -4.90 -16.61
N VAL A 679 46.71 -5.40 -17.87
CA VAL A 679 46.41 -6.80 -18.19
C VAL A 679 47.47 -7.32 -19.18
N HIS A 680 47.79 -8.62 -19.09
CA HIS A 680 48.72 -9.28 -20.01
C HIS A 680 48.01 -9.69 -21.29
N ILE A 681 48.67 -9.65 -22.43
CA ILE A 681 48.12 -9.93 -23.77
C ILE A 681 47.49 -11.35 -23.87
N SER A 682 48.04 -12.34 -23.15
CA SER A 682 47.52 -13.72 -23.11
C SER A 682 46.15 -13.83 -22.42
N ASP A 683 45.75 -12.83 -21.66
CA ASP A 683 44.50 -12.77 -20.93
C ASP A 683 43.40 -11.97 -21.68
N LEU A 684 43.68 -11.67 -22.95
CA LEU A 684 42.75 -10.91 -23.80
C LEU A 684 42.25 -11.73 -24.97
N GLU A 685 41.02 -11.45 -25.36
CA GLU A 685 40.34 -11.96 -26.55
C GLU A 685 39.74 -10.79 -27.31
N LEU A 686 40.10 -10.64 -28.59
CA LEU A 686 39.54 -9.60 -29.47
C LEU A 686 38.07 -9.90 -29.74
N ILE A 687 37.25 -8.85 -29.68
CA ILE A 687 35.81 -8.92 -29.93
C ILE A 687 35.52 -8.01 -31.13
N ASP A 688 34.78 -8.51 -32.15
CA ASP A 688 34.31 -7.67 -33.26
C ASP A 688 33.33 -6.62 -32.74
N GLU A 689 33.41 -5.40 -33.27
CA GLU A 689 32.63 -4.22 -32.85
C GLU A 689 31.11 -4.45 -32.82
N ALA A 690 30.60 -5.40 -33.57
CA ALA A 690 29.17 -5.77 -33.61
C ALA A 690 28.66 -6.42 -32.29
N GLU A 691 29.54 -6.92 -31.40
CA GLU A 691 29.15 -7.55 -30.12
C GLU A 691 29.18 -6.60 -28.90
N ILE A 692 29.53 -5.33 -29.07
CA ILE A 692 29.55 -4.33 -27.99
C ILE A 692 28.16 -3.67 -27.79
N THR A 693 27.14 -4.11 -28.52
CA THR A 693 25.77 -3.67 -28.22
C THR A 693 25.26 -4.32 -26.92
N THR A 694 25.01 -3.43 -25.96
CA THR A 694 24.29 -3.62 -24.69
C THR A 694 23.25 -4.76 -24.70
N PRO A 695 22.97 -5.41 -23.56
CA PRO A 695 22.03 -6.52 -23.45
C PRO A 695 20.65 -6.10 -23.96
N THR A 696 20.16 -6.87 -24.89
CA THR A 696 18.84 -6.73 -25.54
C THR A 696 17.74 -6.78 -24.49
N MET A 697 17.24 -5.62 -24.07
CA MET A 697 15.96 -5.54 -23.37
C MET A 697 14.85 -5.74 -24.39
N GLN A 698 13.98 -6.71 -24.13
CA GLN A 698 12.79 -6.99 -24.89
C GLN A 698 11.95 -5.73 -25.12
N ARG A 699 11.48 -5.56 -26.32
CA ARG A 699 10.62 -4.45 -26.78
C ARG A 699 9.32 -4.44 -25.99
N THR A 700 9.20 -3.52 -25.01
CA THR A 700 7.94 -2.87 -24.65
C THR A 700 8.28 -1.56 -23.95
N GLY A 701 7.96 -0.43 -24.59
CA GLY A 701 7.97 0.87 -23.92
C GLY A 701 8.84 1.97 -24.52
N ALA A 702 8.68 2.27 -25.81
CA ALA A 702 9.35 3.43 -26.44
C ALA A 702 9.01 4.81 -25.82
N GLY A 703 8.03 4.87 -24.91
CA GLY A 703 7.61 6.10 -24.22
C GLY A 703 8.41 6.45 -22.95
N LYS A 704 9.02 5.47 -22.26
CA LYS A 704 9.70 5.72 -20.96
C LYS A 704 11.16 6.16 -21.10
N ILE A 705 11.83 5.85 -22.20
CA ILE A 705 13.24 6.22 -22.42
C ILE A 705 13.36 7.71 -22.83
N ARG A 706 12.34 8.29 -23.46
CA ARG A 706 12.31 9.72 -23.80
C ARG A 706 12.19 10.64 -22.58
N MET A 707 11.47 10.24 -21.52
CA MET A 707 11.28 11.06 -20.33
C MET A 707 12.50 11.09 -19.38
N SER A 708 13.35 10.07 -19.35
CA SER A 708 14.50 10.03 -18.43
C SER A 708 15.72 10.80 -18.97
N LYS A 709 15.88 10.92 -20.29
CA LYS A 709 16.95 11.76 -20.89
C LYS A 709 16.62 13.26 -20.85
N ALA A 710 15.35 13.64 -20.99
CA ALA A 710 14.91 15.02 -20.94
C ALA A 710 15.14 15.71 -19.57
N ALA A 711 15.28 14.95 -18.48
CA ALA A 711 15.47 15.50 -17.14
C ALA A 711 16.93 15.83 -16.76
N HIS A 712 17.92 15.51 -17.64
CA HIS A 712 19.35 15.60 -17.27
C HIS A 712 20.22 16.32 -18.30
N VAL A 713 19.64 16.91 -19.33
CA VAL A 713 20.44 17.70 -20.32
C VAL A 713 20.56 19.13 -19.82
N SER A 714 21.78 19.55 -19.51
CA SER A 714 22.07 20.94 -19.12
C SER A 714 21.73 21.90 -20.28
N THR A 715 21.22 23.07 -19.95
CA THR A 715 20.98 24.16 -20.93
C THR A 715 22.25 24.86 -21.38
N GLU A 716 23.40 24.47 -20.79
CA GLU A 716 24.71 25.06 -21.13
C GLU A 716 25.77 23.96 -21.31
N ILE A 717 26.62 24.14 -22.35
CA ILE A 717 27.83 23.36 -22.57
C ILE A 717 29.07 24.23 -22.49
N ASN A 718 30.10 23.78 -21.77
CA ASN A 718 31.37 24.51 -21.64
C ASN A 718 32.48 23.83 -22.46
N LEU A 719 32.96 24.55 -23.48
CA LEU A 719 34.02 24.11 -24.42
C LEU A 719 35.38 24.78 -24.18
N LEU A 720 35.55 25.52 -23.07
CA LEU A 720 36.81 26.23 -22.75
C LEU A 720 37.98 25.24 -22.62
N GLY A 721 39.12 25.61 -23.24
CA GLY A 721 40.36 24.82 -23.17
C GLY A 721 40.41 23.61 -24.08
N LYS A 722 39.38 23.36 -24.93
CA LYS A 722 39.34 22.26 -25.91
C LYS A 722 39.91 22.70 -27.27
N THR A 723 40.39 21.74 -28.03
CA THR A 723 40.71 21.98 -29.46
C THR A 723 39.43 22.08 -30.28
N VAL A 724 39.48 22.64 -31.49
CA VAL A 724 38.32 22.84 -32.34
C VAL A 724 37.64 21.48 -32.66
N ASP A 725 38.41 20.45 -32.94
CA ASP A 725 37.90 19.14 -33.33
C ASP A 725 37.25 18.42 -32.12
N GLU A 726 37.84 18.52 -30.95
CA GLU A 726 37.23 18.00 -29.72
C GLU A 726 35.95 18.70 -29.32
N ALA A 727 35.93 20.03 -29.48
CA ALA A 727 34.77 20.84 -29.19
C ALA A 727 33.63 20.57 -30.16
N VAL A 728 33.90 20.37 -31.44
CA VAL A 728 32.88 20.03 -32.45
C VAL A 728 32.31 18.64 -32.20
N ALA A 729 33.12 17.63 -31.82
CA ALA A 729 32.64 16.28 -31.54
C ALA A 729 31.73 16.23 -30.30
N GLU A 730 32.04 16.99 -29.25
CA GLU A 730 31.23 17.07 -28.04
C GLU A 730 29.97 17.91 -28.25
N LEU A 731 30.07 18.97 -29.05
CA LEU A 731 28.95 19.81 -29.41
C LEU A 731 27.91 19.06 -30.24
N ASP A 732 28.33 18.17 -31.15
CA ASP A 732 27.48 17.34 -31.99
C ASP A 732 26.55 16.48 -31.10
N LYS A 733 27.15 15.73 -30.18
CA LYS A 733 26.41 14.91 -29.24
C LYS A 733 25.48 15.71 -28.33
N TYR A 734 25.95 16.86 -27.84
CA TYR A 734 25.17 17.72 -26.96
C TYR A 734 23.96 18.33 -27.65
N LEU A 735 24.09 18.81 -28.89
CA LEU A 735 22.97 19.38 -29.64
C LEU A 735 21.90 18.34 -29.98
N ASP A 736 22.29 17.12 -30.31
CA ASP A 736 21.35 16.00 -30.49
C ASP A 736 20.59 15.69 -29.21
N ASP A 737 21.27 15.57 -28.07
CA ASP A 737 20.65 15.32 -26.76
C ASP A 737 19.71 16.51 -26.36
N ALA A 738 20.12 17.74 -26.60
CA ALA A 738 19.35 18.95 -26.32
C ALA A 738 18.09 19.06 -27.21
N TYR A 739 18.21 18.70 -28.48
CA TYR A 739 17.09 18.68 -29.44
C TYR A 739 16.07 17.57 -29.03
N ILE A 740 16.53 16.39 -28.69
CA ILE A 740 15.69 15.26 -28.19
C ILE A 740 15.04 15.63 -26.85
N ALA A 741 15.73 16.40 -26.00
CA ALA A 741 15.20 16.89 -24.72
C ALA A 741 14.20 18.05 -24.87
N HIS A 742 13.90 18.47 -26.08
CA HIS A 742 13.00 19.58 -26.42
C HIS A 742 13.37 20.94 -25.78
N LEU A 743 14.67 21.19 -25.58
CA LEU A 743 15.13 22.51 -25.14
C LEU A 743 14.83 23.57 -26.21
N LYS A 744 14.37 24.76 -25.79
CA LYS A 744 14.07 25.84 -26.70
C LYS A 744 15.35 26.49 -27.25
N SER A 745 16.30 26.68 -26.37
CA SER A 745 17.60 27.25 -26.68
C SER A 745 18.65 26.68 -25.77
N VAL A 746 19.90 26.68 -26.20
CA VAL A 746 21.07 26.24 -25.45
C VAL A 746 22.22 27.26 -25.55
N ARG A 747 23.08 27.25 -24.53
CA ARG A 747 24.19 28.17 -24.38
C ARG A 747 25.51 27.42 -24.56
N ILE A 748 26.35 27.89 -25.47
CA ILE A 748 27.66 27.30 -25.80
C ILE A 748 28.75 28.26 -25.36
N VAL A 749 29.51 27.89 -24.34
CA VAL A 749 30.62 28.69 -23.79
C VAL A 749 31.92 28.25 -24.45
N HIS A 750 32.50 29.15 -25.31
CA HIS A 750 33.74 28.89 -26.03
C HIS A 750 34.86 29.90 -25.72
N GLY A 751 34.56 30.92 -24.92
CA GLY A 751 35.54 31.95 -24.52
C GLY A 751 35.88 33.00 -25.56
N LYS A 752 36.53 34.08 -25.10
CA LYS A 752 36.91 35.23 -25.93
C LYS A 752 38.27 35.10 -26.64
N GLY A 753 39.09 34.11 -26.34
CA GLY A 753 40.47 33.88 -26.80
C GLY A 753 40.82 34.30 -28.24
N THR A 754 41.60 33.55 -28.98
CA THR A 754 41.96 33.85 -30.39
C THR A 754 40.82 33.80 -31.38
N GLY A 755 39.63 33.38 -30.97
CA GLY A 755 38.42 33.23 -31.79
C GLY A 755 38.41 31.98 -32.69
N ALA A 756 39.43 31.13 -32.62
CA ALA A 756 39.46 29.88 -33.40
C ALA A 756 38.33 28.94 -33.03
N LEU A 757 38.05 28.73 -31.72
CA LEU A 757 37.00 27.89 -31.21
C LEU A 757 35.60 28.43 -31.60
N ARG A 758 35.40 29.75 -31.46
CA ARG A 758 34.19 30.43 -31.92
C ARG A 758 33.93 30.20 -33.42
N LYS A 759 34.96 30.37 -34.28
CA LYS A 759 34.83 30.11 -35.71
C LYS A 759 34.48 28.65 -36.00
N GLY A 760 35.11 27.71 -35.33
CA GLY A 760 34.81 26.28 -35.43
C GLY A 760 33.36 25.95 -35.09
N VAL A 761 32.90 26.43 -33.92
CA VAL A 761 31.52 26.27 -33.43
C VAL A 761 30.52 26.89 -34.42
N HIS A 762 30.72 28.12 -34.84
CA HIS A 762 29.82 28.79 -35.80
C HIS A 762 29.78 28.09 -37.18
N ASN A 763 30.91 27.58 -37.68
CA ASN A 763 30.96 26.84 -38.94
C ASN A 763 30.25 25.48 -38.82
N TYR A 764 30.29 24.88 -37.67
CA TYR A 764 29.59 23.65 -37.38
C TYR A 764 28.07 23.88 -37.27
N LEU A 765 27.62 24.88 -36.51
CA LEU A 765 26.21 25.23 -36.32
C LEU A 765 25.51 25.58 -37.64
N LYS A 766 26.17 26.23 -38.59
CA LYS A 766 25.64 26.53 -39.94
C LYS A 766 25.26 25.29 -40.76
N ARG A 767 25.79 24.13 -40.42
CA ARG A 767 25.56 22.85 -41.12
C ARG A 767 24.51 21.97 -40.44
N GLN A 768 24.07 22.34 -39.23
CA GLN A 768 23.15 21.56 -38.48
C GLN A 768 21.69 21.83 -38.88
N LYS A 769 20.93 20.76 -39.20
CA LYS A 769 19.54 20.86 -39.66
C LYS A 769 18.54 21.25 -38.57
N HIS A 770 18.91 20.99 -37.30
CA HIS A 770 18.05 21.21 -36.15
C HIS A 770 18.23 22.60 -35.52
N VAL A 771 19.18 23.39 -36.00
CA VAL A 771 19.45 24.77 -35.54
C VAL A 771 18.68 25.75 -36.40
N GLU A 772 17.79 26.53 -35.81
CA GLU A 772 17.03 27.60 -36.49
C GLU A 772 17.86 28.87 -36.60
N SER A 773 18.42 29.29 -35.45
CA SER A 773 19.25 30.50 -35.40
C SER A 773 20.33 30.36 -34.35
N PHE A 774 21.43 31.13 -34.50
CA PHE A 774 22.41 31.30 -33.45
C PHE A 774 22.99 32.72 -33.45
N ARG A 775 23.21 33.26 -32.27
CA ARG A 775 23.76 34.58 -32.04
C ARG A 775 24.84 34.56 -30.96
N LEU A 776 25.67 35.59 -30.92
CA LEU A 776 26.57 35.83 -29.79
C LEU A 776 25.76 36.28 -28.57
N GLY A 777 26.24 35.96 -27.37
CA GLY A 777 25.64 36.43 -26.13
C GLY A 777 25.72 37.96 -26.01
N GLU A 778 24.68 38.55 -25.39
CA GLU A 778 24.59 39.97 -25.07
C GLU A 778 25.20 40.26 -23.69
N PHE A 779 25.19 41.56 -23.28
CA PHE A 779 25.65 41.97 -21.93
C PHE A 779 24.85 41.24 -20.83
N GLY A 780 25.53 40.45 -19.98
CA GLY A 780 24.92 39.57 -18.99
C GLY A 780 24.80 38.11 -19.43
N GLU A 781 24.89 37.76 -20.69
CA GLU A 781 24.86 36.40 -21.24
C GLU A 781 26.27 35.82 -21.52
N GLY A 782 27.34 36.55 -21.23
CA GLY A 782 28.74 36.17 -21.45
C GLY A 782 29.41 36.78 -22.69
N ASP A 783 28.75 37.78 -23.33
CA ASP A 783 29.27 38.56 -24.48
C ASP A 783 29.79 37.68 -25.62
N ALA A 784 30.87 38.17 -26.28
CA ALA A 784 31.54 37.49 -27.40
C ALA A 784 32.20 36.13 -27.06
N GLY A 785 32.15 35.68 -25.78
CA GLY A 785 32.67 34.39 -25.33
C GLY A 785 31.64 33.26 -25.35
N VAL A 786 30.40 33.58 -25.69
CA VAL A 786 29.25 32.64 -25.65
C VAL A 786 28.47 32.73 -26.95
N THR A 787 27.94 31.61 -27.40
CA THR A 787 26.95 31.52 -28.50
C THR A 787 25.67 30.90 -28.00
N ILE A 788 24.54 31.57 -28.25
CA ILE A 788 23.20 31.07 -27.96
C ILE A 788 22.65 30.47 -29.23
N VAL A 789 22.10 29.28 -29.15
CA VAL A 789 21.55 28.51 -30.27
C VAL A 789 20.08 28.26 -30.04
N GLU A 790 19.22 28.52 -31.00
CA GLU A 790 17.80 28.22 -31.01
C GLU A 790 17.51 27.08 -31.98
N PHE A 791 16.64 26.16 -31.56
CA PHE A 791 16.28 24.97 -32.33
C PHE A 791 15.03 25.18 -33.16
N ASN A 792 15.05 24.67 -34.42
CA ASN A 792 13.89 24.66 -35.32
C ASN A 792 12.82 23.70 -34.78
N ARG A 793 11.55 24.17 -34.68
CA ARG A 793 10.38 23.36 -34.32
C ARG A 793 9.64 23.03 -35.59
N ASP A 794 9.80 21.82 -36.10
CA ASP A 794 8.90 21.32 -37.12
C ASP A 794 7.45 21.28 -36.61
N GLU A 795 6.52 21.78 -37.40
CA GLU A 795 5.07 21.86 -37.21
C GLU A 795 4.39 20.48 -37.26
N GLN A 796 4.78 19.53 -36.37
CA GLN A 796 4.09 18.23 -36.27
C GLN A 796 3.25 18.08 -35.00
N ASN A 797 2.84 19.17 -34.32
CA ASN A 797 1.97 19.10 -33.14
C ASN A 797 0.57 19.74 -33.35
N THR A 798 0.07 19.82 -34.60
CA THR A 798 -1.30 20.32 -34.86
C THR A 798 -2.35 19.23 -35.12
N LEU A 799 -2.08 17.97 -34.78
CA LEU A 799 -3.00 16.83 -35.02
C LEU A 799 -3.44 16.05 -33.75
N ILE A 800 -3.24 16.62 -32.54
CA ILE A 800 -3.77 16.04 -31.29
C ILE A 800 -4.60 17.07 -30.50
N GLN A 801 -5.19 18.06 -31.19
CA GLN A 801 -6.28 18.89 -30.67
C GLN A 801 -7.32 19.11 -31.76
N LYS A 802 -8.00 18.06 -32.15
CA LYS A 802 -9.36 18.09 -32.71
C LYS A 802 -10.10 16.85 -32.30
#